data_26f32c91ccc783500191e4a036942a62
#
_entry.id   26f32c91ccc783500191e4a036942a62
#
_cell.length_a   1.000
_cell.length_b   1.000
_cell.length_c   1.000
_cell.angle_alpha   90.00
_cell.angle_beta   90.00
_cell.angle_gamma   90.00
#
_symmetry.space_group_name_H-M   'P 1'
#
loop_
_entity.id
_entity.type
_entity.pdbx_description
1 polymer ?
#
loop_
_entity_poly.entity_id
_entity_poly.type
_entity_poly.pdbx_seq_one_letter_code
_entity_poly.pdbx_strand_id
1 'polypeptide(L)'
;MKRIGTAFVALLTAIGVHAQNTEWLDTLQAAVKLDARRIEVGLGRLQTGLDGFRVILSPIGEGDAVRWAQSLPGVTTGADGTTSMYVRGGGSGNNLFSLDGVPVYGYSHILGLTTIIPTDITENASLAKGGFDGGDSNFTAAHLRMTTKTPSETPQTSIALNNFLASFSTEGPVGKKLSYILSARYSPLTWEYRALRTSLPDLMNGLDNFTANVGDVYAKVRWQAGSRSFLAASFLGSMDRYGFDTPDESHEVMAWSNQVGQMRFRHYRDNMRLEVSASANRYGSSQEQDKWYRETKNHLSLRSLVVEYALAGSLRHTLDGGWTLSEGINVRRAQFAPGQVTDTEIRTNTLLSTVWFQADYAIPDRLTFKAVARGHYYQNMSGDSGGRFDPEGGLSIRMNLTDWLALELTGDRMVQYYHTLEGMPVGWSLDMMVPTGKKVAPETALQGNMGLTAKTGGHAVSLGGFYKAMGGLIYYKYAQSLFSGALASWEDHVDIGKGTAYGTEFLYEYQENDVYARVAYTLSKTTRHDFAETNGGRPFHARFDRTHVLNVMAQWKGFNATFIFQSGHWENGAPEIYQMPLPGTEWTAKYYSGVNNYHMPPVVRLDLGWQKSFRTGRVENTVNLGVCNATNHFNPFMLYYDTRTESWKEIALLPITPSINWRMKF
;
A
#
# COMPACT_ATOMS: atom_id res chain seq x y z
N MET A 1 30.61 8.95 15.55
CA MET A 1 30.64 8.33 14.20
C MET A 1 31.86 7.44 13.91
N LYS A 2 33.07 7.73 14.37
CA LYS A 2 34.25 6.86 14.11
C LYS A 2 34.25 5.50 14.83
N ARG A 3 33.55 5.32 15.97
CA ARG A 3 33.50 4.04 16.71
C ARG A 3 32.44 3.03 16.25
N ILE A 4 31.42 3.45 15.51
CA ILE A 4 30.39 2.56 14.95
C ILE A 4 30.87 1.90 13.65
N GLY A 5 31.68 2.60 12.85
CA GLY A 5 32.30 2.05 11.64
C GLY A 5 33.26 0.91 11.89
N THR A 6 33.96 0.92 13.05
CA THR A 6 34.96 -0.11 13.37
C THR A 6 34.33 -1.42 13.83
N ALA A 7 33.18 -1.39 14.50
CA ALA A 7 32.43 -2.62 14.86
C ALA A 7 31.84 -3.33 13.65
N PHE A 8 31.46 -2.59 12.63
CA PHE A 8 30.88 -3.15 11.39
C PHE A 8 31.95 -3.82 10.50
N VAL A 9 33.15 -3.26 10.46
CA VAL A 9 34.27 -3.86 9.72
C VAL A 9 34.81 -5.12 10.43
N ALA A 10 34.79 -5.16 11.78
CA ALA A 10 35.20 -6.33 12.53
C ALA A 10 34.27 -7.53 12.39
N LEU A 11 32.98 -7.32 12.11
CA LEU A 11 32.01 -8.40 11.83
C LEU A 11 32.25 -9.05 10.44
N LEU A 12 32.75 -8.28 9.47
CA LEU A 12 33.04 -8.76 8.12
C LEU A 12 34.37 -9.52 7.99
N THR A 13 35.33 -9.31 8.91
CA THR A 13 36.66 -9.97 8.89
C THR A 13 36.70 -11.32 9.59
N ALA A 14 35.68 -11.69 10.39
CA ALA A 14 35.61 -12.96 11.10
C ALA A 14 35.11 -14.16 10.23
N ILE A 15 34.70 -13.93 8.98
CA ILE A 15 34.12 -14.94 8.09
C ILE A 15 35.12 -15.32 6.99
N GLY A 16 36.22 -15.90 7.38
CA GLY A 16 37.08 -16.59 6.42
C GLY A 16 37.01 -18.11 6.62
N VAL A 17 36.87 -18.84 5.51
CA VAL A 17 37.28 -20.22 5.26
C VAL A 17 36.23 -21.30 4.91
N HIS A 18 36.44 -21.82 3.74
CA HIS A 18 36.25 -23.15 3.10
C HIS A 18 34.88 -23.55 2.54
N ALA A 19 34.94 -23.77 1.21
CA ALA A 19 33.86 -24.25 0.37
C ALA A 19 33.82 -25.79 0.33
N GLN A 20 32.61 -26.35 0.43
CA GLN A 20 32.24 -27.56 -0.31
C GLN A 20 30.69 -27.74 -0.31
N ASN A 21 30.20 -28.12 -1.52
CA ASN A 21 28.86 -28.57 -1.91
C ASN A 21 27.77 -27.55 -2.24
N THR A 22 27.53 -27.49 -3.56
CA THR A 22 26.61 -26.56 -4.26
C THR A 22 25.16 -27.06 -4.40
N GLU A 23 24.82 -28.25 -3.97
CA GLU A 23 23.51 -28.89 -4.23
C GLU A 23 22.34 -28.38 -3.36
N TRP A 24 22.61 -27.69 -2.23
CA TRP A 24 21.57 -27.22 -1.31
C TRP A 24 20.97 -25.85 -1.67
N LEU A 25 21.61 -25.08 -2.55
CA LEU A 25 21.15 -23.74 -2.93
C LEU A 25 19.93 -23.77 -3.85
N ASP A 26 19.84 -24.77 -4.71
CA ASP A 26 18.70 -24.95 -5.61
C ASP A 26 17.46 -25.46 -4.89
N THR A 27 17.62 -26.25 -3.83
CA THR A 27 16.52 -26.78 -3.03
C THR A 27 15.84 -25.72 -2.17
N LEU A 28 16.56 -24.72 -1.66
CA LEU A 28 15.98 -23.61 -0.91
C LEU A 28 15.31 -22.55 -1.82
N GLN A 29 15.75 -22.42 -3.06
CA GLN A 29 15.08 -21.63 -4.09
C GLN A 29 13.94 -22.40 -4.78
N ALA A 30 14.03 -23.72 -4.86
CA ALA A 30 13.02 -24.60 -5.43
C ALA A 30 11.85 -24.91 -4.46
N ALA A 31 12.07 -24.77 -3.15
CA ALA A 31 11.05 -25.07 -2.14
C ALA A 31 9.87 -24.10 -2.12
N VAL A 32 9.88 -23.06 -2.93
CA VAL A 32 8.72 -22.14 -3.10
C VAL A 32 8.55 -21.77 -4.57
N LYS A 33 8.52 -22.74 -5.47
CA LYS A 33 7.58 -22.61 -6.59
C LYS A 33 6.20 -22.86 -6.00
N LEU A 34 5.66 -21.85 -5.35
CA LEU A 34 4.22 -21.75 -5.12
C LEU A 34 3.58 -22.02 -6.49
N ASP A 35 2.73 -23.03 -6.54
CA ASP A 35 1.82 -23.19 -7.66
C ASP A 35 1.21 -21.79 -7.85
N ALA A 36 1.52 -21.14 -8.97
CA ALA A 36 1.38 -19.70 -9.18
C ALA A 36 -0.05 -19.19 -8.99
N ARG A 37 -0.99 -20.06 -8.72
CA ARG A 37 -2.41 -19.83 -8.49
C ARG A 37 -2.85 -20.10 -7.04
N ARG A 38 -2.04 -20.77 -6.20
CA ARG A 38 -2.43 -21.05 -4.81
C ARG A 38 -2.13 -19.87 -3.92
N ILE A 39 -3.18 -19.31 -3.32
CA ILE A 39 -3.05 -18.47 -2.13
C ILE A 39 -2.76 -19.42 -0.97
N GLU A 40 -1.66 -19.21 -0.25
CA GLU A 40 -1.49 -19.84 1.04
C GLU A 40 -2.53 -19.25 1.99
N VAL A 41 -3.57 -20.03 2.25
CA VAL A 41 -4.72 -19.60 3.04
C VAL A 41 -4.38 -19.71 4.51
N GLY A 42 -4.17 -18.57 5.14
CA GLY A 42 -4.15 -18.37 6.57
C GLY A 42 -4.76 -16.98 6.80
N LEU A 43 -5.63 -16.79 7.79
CA LEU A 43 -6.29 -15.50 8.01
C LEU A 43 -5.33 -14.38 8.41
N GLY A 44 -4.16 -14.73 8.97
CA GLY A 44 -3.13 -13.78 9.37
C GLY A 44 -2.24 -13.33 8.20
N ARG A 45 -1.94 -14.22 7.25
CA ARG A 45 -1.06 -13.94 6.11
C ARG A 45 -1.56 -14.62 4.85
N LEU A 46 -1.67 -13.85 3.78
CA LEU A 46 -2.06 -14.30 2.45
C LEU A 46 -0.95 -13.95 1.47
N GLN A 47 -0.62 -14.88 0.59
CA GLN A 47 0.47 -14.70 -0.37
C GLN A 47 0.02 -15.19 -1.75
N THR A 48 0.50 -14.55 -2.81
CA THR A 48 0.27 -14.97 -4.19
C THR A 48 1.49 -14.70 -5.06
N GLY A 49 1.67 -15.51 -6.08
CA GLY A 49 2.60 -15.28 -7.17
C GLY A 49 2.00 -14.40 -8.26
N LEU A 50 2.79 -14.18 -9.31
CA LEU A 50 2.46 -13.31 -10.44
C LEU A 50 1.12 -13.64 -11.13
N ASP A 51 0.78 -14.92 -11.27
CA ASP A 51 -0.46 -15.33 -11.94
C ASP A 51 -1.71 -14.98 -11.12
N GLY A 52 -1.60 -14.90 -9.79
CA GLY A 52 -2.70 -14.46 -8.93
C GLY A 52 -3.05 -12.97 -9.09
N PHE A 53 -2.10 -12.12 -9.50
CA PHE A 53 -2.41 -10.71 -9.80
C PHE A 53 -3.12 -10.57 -11.13
N ARG A 54 -2.80 -11.40 -12.12
CA ARG A 54 -3.33 -11.36 -13.48
C ARG A 54 -4.79 -11.76 -13.58
N VAL A 55 -5.29 -12.45 -12.57
CA VAL A 55 -6.70 -12.83 -12.49
C VAL A 55 -7.59 -11.61 -12.20
N ILE A 56 -7.01 -10.58 -11.56
CA ILE A 56 -7.76 -9.39 -11.16
C ILE A 56 -7.57 -8.33 -12.24
N LEU A 57 -8.64 -8.02 -12.93
CA LEU A 57 -8.66 -6.90 -13.86
C LEU A 57 -8.62 -5.59 -13.08
N SER A 58 -7.57 -4.82 -13.29
CA SER A 58 -7.58 -3.41 -12.96
C SER A 58 -8.29 -2.61 -14.06
N PRO A 59 -8.76 -1.39 -13.81
CA PRO A 59 -9.32 -0.52 -14.84
C PRO A 59 -8.41 -0.30 -16.04
N ILE A 60 -7.11 -0.49 -15.87
CA ILE A 60 -6.10 -0.36 -16.92
C ILE A 60 -5.79 -1.69 -17.65
N GLY A 61 -6.49 -2.78 -17.33
CA GLY A 61 -6.30 -4.09 -17.99
C GLY A 61 -5.02 -4.83 -17.58
N GLU A 62 -4.29 -4.36 -16.57
CA GLU A 62 -3.12 -5.03 -16.00
C GLU A 62 -3.44 -5.62 -14.62
N GLY A 63 -2.74 -6.68 -14.24
CA GLY A 63 -2.75 -7.18 -12.87
C GLY A 63 -2.05 -6.19 -11.93
N ASP A 64 -2.52 -6.10 -10.68
CA ASP A 64 -1.98 -5.19 -9.68
C ASP A 64 -2.01 -5.84 -8.29
N ALA A 65 -0.87 -5.78 -7.57
CA ALA A 65 -0.73 -6.43 -6.27
C ALA A 65 -1.61 -5.77 -5.19
N VAL A 66 -1.84 -4.46 -5.26
CA VAL A 66 -2.73 -3.77 -4.32
C VAL A 66 -4.18 -4.13 -4.61
N ARG A 67 -4.58 -4.22 -5.89
CA ARG A 67 -5.91 -4.71 -6.26
C ARG A 67 -6.16 -6.14 -5.78
N TRP A 68 -5.14 -6.99 -5.90
CA TRP A 68 -5.20 -8.31 -5.30
C TRP A 68 -5.42 -8.23 -3.79
N ALA A 69 -4.64 -7.43 -3.07
CA ALA A 69 -4.80 -7.26 -1.62
C ALA A 69 -6.18 -6.69 -1.23
N GLN A 70 -6.70 -5.74 -2.00
CA GLN A 70 -8.05 -5.17 -1.81
C GLN A 70 -9.18 -6.19 -1.98
N SER A 71 -8.95 -7.26 -2.74
CA SER A 71 -9.94 -8.33 -2.94
C SER A 71 -9.95 -9.40 -1.84
N LEU A 72 -9.08 -9.26 -0.82
CA LEU A 72 -8.97 -10.19 0.29
C LEU A 72 -9.89 -9.81 1.46
N PRO A 73 -10.33 -10.77 2.29
CA PRO A 73 -11.14 -10.47 3.46
C PRO A 73 -10.37 -9.62 4.48
N GLY A 74 -11.07 -8.76 5.21
CA GLY A 74 -10.50 -7.83 6.19
C GLY A 74 -9.87 -6.57 5.58
N VAL A 75 -9.99 -6.40 4.26
CA VAL A 75 -9.51 -5.22 3.53
C VAL A 75 -10.70 -4.46 2.97
N THR A 76 -10.76 -3.15 3.25
CA THR A 76 -11.73 -2.23 2.63
C THR A 76 -10.99 -1.24 1.75
N THR A 77 -11.65 -0.74 0.73
CA THR A 77 -11.11 0.30 -0.14
C THR A 77 -11.63 1.67 0.29
N GLY A 78 -10.99 2.73 -0.12
CA GLY A 78 -11.56 4.07 -0.05
C GLY A 78 -12.65 4.25 -1.10
N ALA A 79 -12.50 5.23 -1.95
CA ALA A 79 -13.38 5.40 -3.10
C ALA A 79 -13.17 4.29 -4.15
N ASP A 80 -14.21 4.01 -4.93
CA ASP A 80 -14.12 3.02 -6.00
C ASP A 80 -13.06 3.41 -7.04
N GLY A 81 -12.29 2.44 -7.47
CA GLY A 81 -11.21 2.66 -8.43
C GLY A 81 -9.89 3.13 -7.84
N THR A 82 -9.78 3.43 -6.53
CA THR A 82 -8.53 3.87 -5.91
C THR A 82 -7.70 2.69 -5.35
N THR A 83 -6.38 2.88 -5.22
CA THR A 83 -5.46 1.89 -4.61
C THR A 83 -5.37 2.00 -3.10
N SER A 84 -6.12 2.88 -2.45
CA SER A 84 -6.13 2.98 -0.99
C SER A 84 -6.61 1.70 -0.32
N MET A 85 -6.01 1.36 0.79
CA MET A 85 -6.27 0.12 1.49
C MET A 85 -6.40 0.38 2.99
N TYR A 86 -7.48 -0.09 3.58
CA TYR A 86 -7.79 0.00 4.99
C TYR A 86 -7.96 -1.41 5.54
N VAL A 87 -7.13 -1.79 6.49
CA VAL A 87 -7.08 -3.18 6.95
C VAL A 87 -7.47 -3.28 8.41
N ARG A 88 -8.54 -4.05 8.68
CA ARG A 88 -9.03 -4.31 10.05
C ARG A 88 -9.10 -3.03 10.88
N GLY A 89 -9.73 -1.98 10.31
CA GLY A 89 -9.96 -0.71 11.00
C GLY A 89 -8.75 0.22 11.13
N GLY A 90 -7.60 -0.12 10.56
CA GLY A 90 -6.49 0.80 10.40
C GLY A 90 -6.69 1.72 9.19
N GLY A 91 -6.21 2.97 9.27
CA GLY A 91 -6.18 3.92 8.17
C GLY A 91 -5.23 3.51 7.04
N SER A 92 -5.28 4.21 5.91
CA SER A 92 -4.37 3.97 4.77
C SER A 92 -2.90 4.12 5.17
N GLY A 93 -2.58 5.13 5.96
CA GLY A 93 -1.24 5.40 6.48
C GLY A 93 -0.77 4.47 7.60
N ASN A 94 -1.63 3.59 8.09
CA ASN A 94 -1.28 2.58 9.10
C ASN A 94 -0.76 1.27 8.49
N ASN A 95 -0.77 1.15 7.17
CA ASN A 95 -0.22 0.00 6.46
C ASN A 95 1.22 0.25 6.05
N LEU A 96 2.07 -0.75 6.23
CA LEU A 96 3.39 -0.79 5.62
C LEU A 96 3.26 -1.37 4.21
N PHE A 97 3.66 -0.60 3.22
CA PHE A 97 3.85 -1.05 1.86
C PHE A 97 5.34 -1.14 1.58
N SER A 98 5.87 -2.29 1.15
CA SER A 98 7.31 -2.43 0.93
C SER A 98 7.64 -3.16 -0.37
N LEU A 99 8.70 -2.71 -1.04
CA LEU A 99 9.33 -3.37 -2.16
C LEU A 99 10.69 -3.91 -1.72
N ASP A 100 10.85 -5.23 -1.79
CA ASP A 100 12.07 -5.91 -1.33
C ASP A 100 12.48 -5.52 0.11
N GLY A 101 11.51 -5.21 1.00
CA GLY A 101 11.72 -4.83 2.40
C GLY A 101 12.02 -3.34 2.64
N VAL A 102 12.06 -2.50 1.61
CA VAL A 102 12.15 -1.04 1.73
C VAL A 102 10.75 -0.45 1.70
N PRO A 103 10.37 0.41 2.67
CA PRO A 103 9.10 1.12 2.62
C PRO A 103 8.93 1.91 1.33
N VAL A 104 7.72 1.95 0.79
CA VAL A 104 7.33 2.78 -0.35
C VAL A 104 6.16 3.64 0.09
N TYR A 105 6.36 4.95 0.12
CA TYR A 105 5.33 5.91 0.47
C TYR A 105 4.61 6.37 -0.80
N GLY A 106 3.30 6.68 -0.73
CA GLY A 106 2.55 7.18 -1.88
C GLY A 106 2.64 6.29 -3.13
N TYR A 107 2.28 5.02 -2.97
CA TYR A 107 2.44 3.96 -3.98
C TYR A 107 1.44 4.00 -5.14
N SER A 108 0.59 5.03 -5.23
CA SER A 108 -0.45 5.17 -6.27
C SER A 108 0.08 5.80 -7.55
N HIS A 109 -0.49 5.35 -8.68
CA HIS A 109 -0.36 5.92 -10.02
C HIS A 109 -1.74 6.22 -10.62
N ILE A 110 -1.81 7.19 -11.54
CA ILE A 110 -3.02 7.55 -12.30
C ILE A 110 -4.21 7.76 -11.33
N LEU A 111 -4.06 8.74 -10.41
CA LEU A 111 -5.08 9.08 -9.40
C LEU A 111 -5.58 7.87 -8.58
N GLY A 112 -4.73 6.86 -8.41
CA GLY A 112 -5.04 5.65 -7.68
C GLY A 112 -5.56 4.48 -8.51
N LEU A 113 -5.63 4.58 -9.83
CA LEU A 113 -6.10 3.48 -10.68
C LEU A 113 -5.13 2.29 -10.71
N THR A 114 -3.85 2.50 -10.49
CA THR A 114 -2.82 1.47 -10.42
C THR A 114 -1.71 1.84 -9.43
N THR A 115 -0.73 0.96 -9.24
CA THR A 115 0.44 1.20 -8.41
C THR A 115 1.68 1.56 -9.22
N ILE A 116 2.64 2.24 -8.56
CA ILE A 116 3.95 2.60 -9.14
C ILE A 116 4.85 1.37 -9.37
N ILE A 117 4.45 0.17 -8.94
CA ILE A 117 5.27 -1.03 -9.06
C ILE A 117 4.77 -1.86 -10.24
N PRO A 118 5.56 -1.97 -11.32
CA PRO A 118 5.19 -2.75 -12.49
C PRO A 118 5.00 -4.23 -12.16
N THR A 119 3.95 -4.83 -12.69
CA THR A 119 3.71 -6.27 -12.54
C THR A 119 4.84 -7.11 -13.12
N ASP A 120 5.51 -6.61 -14.17
CA ASP A 120 6.58 -7.32 -14.87
C ASP A 120 7.85 -7.55 -14.03
N ILE A 121 8.08 -6.72 -13.01
CA ILE A 121 9.21 -6.87 -12.10
C ILE A 121 8.87 -7.66 -10.83
N THR A 122 7.58 -7.91 -10.57
CA THR A 122 7.11 -8.50 -9.32
C THR A 122 7.13 -10.03 -9.43
N GLU A 123 7.69 -10.72 -8.43
CA GLU A 123 7.65 -12.17 -8.30
C GLU A 123 6.44 -12.61 -7.46
N ASN A 124 6.27 -11.99 -6.29
CA ASN A 124 5.16 -12.30 -5.40
C ASN A 124 4.74 -11.08 -4.57
N ALA A 125 3.52 -11.15 -4.03
CA ALA A 125 3.05 -10.27 -2.98
C ALA A 125 2.51 -11.07 -1.80
N SER A 126 2.69 -10.52 -0.61
CA SER A 126 2.20 -11.09 0.64
C SER A 126 1.55 -10.00 1.47
N LEU A 127 0.29 -10.19 1.85
CA LEU A 127 -0.42 -9.35 2.79
C LEU A 127 -0.45 -10.04 4.16
N ALA A 128 0.27 -9.48 5.12
CA ALA A 128 0.18 -9.86 6.52
C ALA A 128 -0.80 -8.92 7.24
N LYS A 129 -1.80 -9.50 7.91
CA LYS A 129 -2.81 -8.81 8.73
C LYS A 129 -2.68 -9.18 10.21
N GLY A 130 -1.67 -9.98 10.57
CA GLY A 130 -1.30 -10.45 11.89
C GLY A 130 -0.17 -11.46 11.80
N GLY A 131 0.46 -11.82 12.92
CA GLY A 131 1.61 -12.72 12.96
C GLY A 131 2.82 -12.18 12.20
N PHE A 132 3.14 -10.90 12.39
CA PHE A 132 4.18 -10.18 11.67
C PHE A 132 5.58 -10.74 11.95
N ASP A 133 6.48 -10.62 10.97
CA ASP A 133 7.87 -11.06 11.09
C ASP A 133 8.71 -10.06 11.89
N GLY A 134 9.83 -10.51 12.48
CA GLY A 134 10.70 -9.69 13.31
C GLY A 134 11.15 -8.38 12.68
N GLY A 135 11.47 -8.40 11.39
CA GLY A 135 11.86 -7.21 10.64
C GLY A 135 10.73 -6.24 10.28
N ASP A 136 9.46 -6.62 10.49
CA ASP A 136 8.28 -5.79 10.17
C ASP A 136 8.01 -4.82 11.33
N SER A 137 8.14 -3.54 11.12
CA SER A 137 8.00 -2.53 12.17
C SER A 137 7.54 -1.18 11.65
N ASN A 138 7.08 -0.29 12.54
CA ASN A 138 6.66 1.07 12.26
C ASN A 138 5.36 1.15 11.44
N PHE A 139 4.35 0.38 11.82
CA PHE A 139 2.99 0.39 11.28
C PHE A 139 2.02 -0.18 12.32
N THR A 140 0.72 0.06 12.18
CA THR A 140 -0.30 -0.39 13.14
C THR A 140 -1.46 -1.18 12.51
N ALA A 141 -1.41 -1.49 11.21
CA ALA A 141 -2.49 -2.22 10.55
C ALA A 141 -2.04 -3.49 9.83
N ALA A 142 -1.42 -3.36 8.66
CA ALA A 142 -1.01 -4.50 7.84
C ALA A 142 0.32 -4.23 7.14
N HIS A 143 0.95 -5.29 6.66
CA HIS A 143 2.12 -5.19 5.80
C HIS A 143 1.85 -5.85 4.45
N LEU A 144 1.80 -5.05 3.39
CA LEU A 144 1.83 -5.53 2.01
C LEU A 144 3.27 -5.53 1.51
N ARG A 145 3.87 -6.72 1.46
CA ARG A 145 5.22 -6.94 0.98
C ARG A 145 5.20 -7.38 -0.47
N MET A 146 5.92 -6.68 -1.31
CA MET A 146 6.19 -7.09 -2.69
C MET A 146 7.65 -7.45 -2.84
N THR A 147 7.89 -8.55 -3.54
CA THR A 147 9.24 -9.04 -3.83
C THR A 147 9.47 -8.97 -5.34
N THR A 148 10.58 -8.38 -5.73
CA THR A 148 10.95 -8.34 -7.14
C THR A 148 11.62 -9.65 -7.56
N LYS A 149 11.38 -10.05 -8.81
CA LYS A 149 11.91 -11.29 -9.36
C LYS A 149 13.44 -11.30 -9.43
N THR A 150 13.99 -12.49 -9.42
CA THR A 150 15.38 -12.71 -9.82
C THR A 150 15.45 -12.56 -11.34
N PRO A 151 16.46 -11.82 -11.89
CA PRO A 151 16.62 -11.69 -13.33
C PRO A 151 16.70 -13.06 -14.02
N SER A 152 16.10 -13.18 -15.20
CA SER A 152 16.09 -14.40 -16.00
C SER A 152 17.50 -14.85 -16.38
N GLU A 153 17.70 -16.16 -16.52
CA GLU A 153 18.95 -16.74 -17.03
C GLU A 153 19.13 -16.56 -18.54
N THR A 154 18.06 -16.23 -19.24
CA THR A 154 18.07 -15.91 -20.67
C THR A 154 17.54 -14.49 -20.89
N PRO A 155 18.06 -13.75 -21.89
CA PRO A 155 17.54 -12.44 -22.22
C PRO A 155 16.06 -12.51 -22.55
N GLN A 156 15.26 -11.65 -21.94
CA GLN A 156 13.83 -11.53 -22.18
C GLN A 156 13.48 -10.04 -22.28
N THR A 157 12.63 -9.72 -23.24
CA THR A 157 12.13 -8.35 -23.42
C THR A 157 10.61 -8.41 -23.53
N SER A 158 9.91 -7.51 -22.90
CA SER A 158 8.47 -7.38 -23.03
C SER A 158 8.07 -5.92 -23.29
N ILE A 159 7.08 -5.75 -24.16
CA ILE A 159 6.43 -4.47 -24.43
C ILE A 159 4.94 -4.69 -24.17
N ALA A 160 4.29 -3.79 -23.46
CA ALA A 160 2.84 -3.82 -23.33
C ALA A 160 2.24 -2.43 -23.54
N LEU A 161 1.05 -2.42 -24.11
CA LEU A 161 0.25 -1.22 -24.37
C LEU A 161 -1.15 -1.46 -23.82
N ASN A 162 -1.63 -0.56 -23.00
CA ASN A 162 -2.99 -0.55 -22.49
C ASN A 162 -3.60 0.85 -22.62
N ASN A 163 -4.84 1.04 -22.20
CA ASN A 163 -5.55 2.31 -22.30
C ASN A 163 -4.83 3.50 -21.67
N PHE A 164 -4.00 3.27 -20.65
CA PHE A 164 -3.44 4.33 -19.82
C PHE A 164 -1.91 4.33 -19.76
N LEU A 165 -1.27 3.21 -20.12
CA LEU A 165 0.18 3.03 -19.97
C LEU A 165 0.78 2.30 -21.17
N ALA A 166 1.93 2.79 -21.61
CA ALA A 166 2.88 2.04 -22.42
C ALA A 166 4.00 1.55 -21.52
N SER A 167 4.33 0.28 -21.57
CA SER A 167 5.36 -0.34 -20.73
C SER A 167 6.42 -1.07 -21.55
N PHE A 168 7.64 -1.01 -21.06
CA PHE A 168 8.80 -1.71 -21.58
C PHE A 168 9.53 -2.38 -20.43
N SER A 169 9.89 -3.64 -20.57
CA SER A 169 10.79 -4.30 -19.62
C SER A 169 11.79 -5.21 -20.33
N THR A 170 13.00 -5.27 -19.81
CA THR A 170 14.04 -6.19 -20.30
C THR A 170 14.86 -6.72 -19.13
N GLU A 171 15.25 -7.97 -19.22
CA GLU A 171 16.04 -8.64 -18.20
C GLU A 171 16.94 -9.71 -18.81
N GLY A 172 17.98 -10.07 -18.09
CA GLY A 172 18.84 -11.16 -18.51
C GLY A 172 20.24 -11.13 -17.88
N PRO A 173 21.10 -12.09 -18.26
CA PRO A 173 22.46 -12.15 -17.80
C PRO A 173 23.37 -11.16 -18.57
N VAL A 174 24.38 -10.63 -17.86
CA VAL A 174 25.53 -9.93 -18.43
C VAL A 174 26.78 -10.73 -18.08
N GLY A 175 27.16 -11.65 -18.96
CA GLY A 175 28.21 -12.60 -18.68
C GLY A 175 27.80 -13.66 -17.64
N LYS A 176 28.76 -14.21 -16.88
CA LYS A 176 28.54 -15.37 -15.99
C LYS A 176 28.08 -15.01 -14.57
N LYS A 177 28.28 -13.77 -14.13
CA LYS A 177 28.10 -13.38 -12.72
C LYS A 177 27.17 -12.19 -12.50
N LEU A 178 26.82 -11.50 -13.56
CA LEU A 178 25.99 -10.30 -13.49
C LEU A 178 24.66 -10.55 -14.21
N SER A 179 23.57 -10.07 -13.65
CA SER A 179 22.25 -10.05 -14.30
C SER A 179 21.50 -8.77 -13.97
N TYR A 180 20.53 -8.41 -14.83
CA TYR A 180 19.82 -7.14 -14.72
C TYR A 180 18.34 -7.30 -15.00
N ILE A 181 17.56 -6.34 -14.47
CA ILE A 181 16.17 -6.03 -14.84
C ILE A 181 16.10 -4.53 -15.06
N LEU A 182 15.49 -4.12 -16.17
CA LEU A 182 15.09 -2.74 -16.44
C LEU A 182 13.61 -2.73 -16.80
N SER A 183 12.86 -1.78 -16.27
CA SER A 183 11.45 -1.58 -16.60
C SER A 183 11.14 -0.09 -16.62
N ALA A 184 10.28 0.33 -17.55
CA ALA A 184 9.79 1.69 -17.63
C ALA A 184 8.33 1.68 -18.07
N ARG A 185 7.50 2.55 -17.46
CA ARG A 185 6.14 2.81 -17.90
C ARG A 185 5.93 4.30 -18.07
N TYR A 186 5.11 4.66 -19.04
CA TYR A 186 4.72 6.04 -19.32
C TYR A 186 3.26 6.11 -19.75
N SER A 187 2.55 7.13 -19.30
CA SER A 187 1.15 7.34 -19.62
C SER A 187 0.96 8.38 -20.72
N PRO A 188 0.30 8.04 -21.83
CA PRO A 188 -0.02 8.98 -22.90
C PRO A 188 -1.30 9.81 -22.63
N LEU A 189 -1.83 9.83 -21.42
CA LEU A 189 -3.12 10.44 -21.04
C LEU A 189 -3.34 11.87 -21.56
N THR A 190 -2.29 12.71 -21.58
CA THR A 190 -2.43 14.05 -22.14
C THR A 190 -2.78 14.03 -23.64
N TRP A 191 -2.18 13.12 -24.39
CA TRP A 191 -2.44 13.00 -25.83
C TRP A 191 -3.81 12.40 -26.09
N GLU A 192 -4.19 11.39 -25.30
CA GLU A 192 -5.51 10.75 -25.37
C GLU A 192 -6.62 11.74 -25.03
N TYR A 193 -6.44 12.52 -23.97
CA TYR A 193 -7.37 13.60 -23.63
C TYR A 193 -7.54 14.61 -24.78
N ARG A 194 -6.45 15.08 -25.37
CA ARG A 194 -6.51 16.01 -26.50
C ARG A 194 -7.23 15.43 -27.71
N ALA A 195 -6.96 14.15 -28.02
CA ALA A 195 -7.63 13.44 -29.12
C ALA A 195 -9.14 13.29 -28.84
N LEU A 196 -9.53 12.88 -27.63
CA LEU A 196 -10.92 12.73 -27.20
C LEU A 196 -11.65 14.06 -27.21
N ARG A 197 -11.05 15.12 -26.68
CA ARG A 197 -11.63 16.48 -26.69
C ARG A 197 -11.88 17.00 -28.10
N THR A 198 -10.99 16.70 -29.04
CA THR A 198 -11.18 17.09 -30.44
C THR A 198 -12.29 16.29 -31.13
N SER A 199 -12.42 14.99 -30.80
CA SER A 199 -13.37 14.07 -31.46
C SER A 199 -14.73 14.03 -30.79
N LEU A 200 -14.81 14.25 -29.47
CA LEU A 200 -16.00 14.14 -28.63
C LEU A 200 -16.06 15.30 -27.61
N PRO A 201 -16.17 16.56 -28.06
CA PRO A 201 -16.08 17.74 -27.18
C PRO A 201 -17.14 17.74 -26.08
N ASP A 202 -18.36 17.31 -26.37
CA ASP A 202 -19.47 17.30 -25.39
C ASP A 202 -19.24 16.34 -24.23
N LEU A 203 -18.51 15.24 -24.45
CA LEU A 203 -18.17 14.27 -23.41
C LEU A 203 -17.08 14.79 -22.46
N MET A 204 -16.26 15.72 -22.93
CA MET A 204 -15.09 16.24 -22.21
C MET A 204 -15.31 17.63 -21.61
N ASN A 205 -16.56 18.09 -21.55
CA ASN A 205 -16.91 19.36 -20.91
C ASN A 205 -16.62 19.34 -19.39
N GLY A 206 -15.94 20.38 -18.89
CA GLY A 206 -15.67 20.56 -17.46
C GLY A 206 -14.24 20.22 -16.99
N LEU A 207 -13.39 19.72 -17.90
CA LEU A 207 -11.95 19.56 -17.66
C LEU A 207 -11.21 20.36 -18.73
N ASP A 208 -10.98 21.64 -18.49
CA ASP A 208 -10.21 22.45 -19.41
C ASP A 208 -8.72 22.35 -19.13
N ASN A 209 -7.89 22.40 -20.18
CA ASN A 209 -6.43 22.38 -20.11
C ASN A 209 -5.85 21.17 -19.32
N PHE A 210 -6.52 20.03 -19.35
CA PHE A 210 -6.04 18.84 -18.66
C PHE A 210 -4.68 18.39 -19.20
N THR A 211 -3.73 18.20 -18.31
CA THR A 211 -2.42 17.62 -18.56
C THR A 211 -2.12 16.53 -17.54
N ALA A 212 -1.53 15.44 -17.99
CA ALA A 212 -1.06 14.36 -17.13
C ALA A 212 0.33 13.93 -17.58
N ASN A 213 1.27 13.90 -16.65
CA ASN A 213 2.61 13.38 -16.88
C ASN A 213 2.88 12.34 -15.80
N VAL A 214 2.76 11.07 -16.19
CA VAL A 214 2.79 9.93 -15.28
C VAL A 214 3.75 8.90 -15.82
N GLY A 215 4.63 8.40 -14.96
CA GLY A 215 5.57 7.36 -15.36
C GLY A 215 6.41 6.83 -14.22
N ASP A 216 6.99 5.67 -14.44
CA ASP A 216 7.92 5.05 -13.53
C ASP A 216 9.06 4.35 -14.28
N VAL A 217 10.16 4.16 -13.56
CA VAL A 217 11.32 3.41 -14.00
C VAL A 217 11.80 2.52 -12.86
N TYR A 218 12.17 1.31 -13.19
CA TYR A 218 12.82 0.38 -12.28
C TYR A 218 14.10 -0.19 -12.89
N ALA A 219 15.15 -0.26 -12.08
CA ALA A 219 16.39 -0.91 -12.46
C ALA A 219 16.88 -1.79 -11.31
N LYS A 220 17.35 -2.99 -11.63
CA LYS A 220 18.00 -3.92 -10.68
C LYS A 220 19.21 -4.56 -11.34
N VAL A 221 20.30 -4.59 -10.61
CA VAL A 221 21.51 -5.32 -10.99
C VAL A 221 21.82 -6.30 -9.87
N ARG A 222 22.07 -7.56 -10.22
CA ARG A 222 22.45 -8.60 -9.29
C ARG A 222 23.81 -9.17 -9.69
N TRP A 223 24.73 -9.14 -8.75
CA TRP A 223 26.07 -9.70 -8.90
C TRP A 223 26.26 -10.91 -7.99
N GLN A 224 26.66 -12.03 -8.59
CA GLN A 224 27.05 -13.22 -7.86
C GLN A 224 28.52 -13.10 -7.46
N ALA A 225 28.76 -12.57 -6.25
CA ALA A 225 30.10 -12.33 -5.71
C ALA A 225 30.87 -13.64 -5.40
N GLY A 226 30.14 -14.73 -5.16
CA GLY A 226 30.67 -16.07 -4.90
C GLY A 226 29.57 -17.12 -5.04
N SER A 227 29.90 -18.40 -4.83
CA SER A 227 28.92 -19.50 -4.90
C SER A 227 27.74 -19.32 -3.90
N ARG A 228 28.00 -18.67 -2.77
CA ARG A 228 27.03 -18.48 -1.67
C ARG A 228 26.76 -17.01 -1.35
N SER A 229 27.24 -16.07 -2.15
CA SER A 229 27.16 -14.63 -1.88
C SER A 229 26.61 -13.87 -3.07
N PHE A 230 25.64 -13.01 -2.79
CA PHE A 230 24.99 -12.17 -3.79
C PHE A 230 24.95 -10.72 -3.31
N LEU A 231 25.21 -9.80 -4.23
CA LEU A 231 24.97 -8.37 -4.05
C LEU A 231 23.94 -7.93 -5.08
N ALA A 232 22.90 -7.24 -4.64
CA ALA A 232 21.92 -6.64 -5.52
C ALA A 232 21.82 -5.13 -5.25
N ALA A 233 21.74 -4.35 -6.31
CA ALA A 233 21.40 -2.94 -6.25
C ALA A 233 20.13 -2.71 -7.06
N SER A 234 19.18 -1.93 -6.53
CA SER A 234 17.93 -1.61 -7.21
C SER A 234 17.54 -0.15 -7.01
N PHE A 235 16.82 0.39 -7.98
CA PHE A 235 16.26 1.73 -7.97
C PHE A 235 14.85 1.70 -8.56
N LEU A 236 13.91 2.36 -7.88
CA LEU A 236 12.56 2.67 -8.35
C LEU A 236 12.39 4.18 -8.34
N GLY A 237 12.03 4.76 -9.47
CA GLY A 237 11.63 6.16 -9.59
C GLY A 237 10.23 6.26 -10.15
N SER A 238 9.36 7.09 -9.59
CA SER A 238 8.03 7.36 -10.11
C SER A 238 7.67 8.83 -10.02
N MET A 239 6.82 9.28 -10.93
CA MET A 239 6.30 10.64 -10.98
C MET A 239 4.87 10.63 -11.51
N ASP A 240 4.01 11.37 -10.82
CA ASP A 240 2.67 11.75 -11.24
C ASP A 240 2.55 13.27 -11.16
N ARG A 241 2.06 13.91 -12.22
CA ARG A 241 1.77 15.33 -12.25
C ARG A 241 0.54 15.56 -13.11
N TYR A 242 -0.46 16.20 -12.54
CA TYR A 242 -1.72 16.57 -13.18
C TYR A 242 -1.91 18.06 -13.10
N GLY A 243 -2.38 18.67 -14.19
CA GLY A 243 -2.81 20.05 -14.25
C GLY A 243 -4.16 20.14 -14.93
N PHE A 244 -5.06 20.97 -14.42
CA PHE A 244 -6.38 21.21 -14.99
C PHE A 244 -6.96 22.53 -14.52
N ASP A 245 -7.84 23.11 -15.34
CA ASP A 245 -8.59 24.30 -14.98
C ASP A 245 -9.95 23.87 -14.42
N THR A 246 -10.37 24.53 -13.36
CA THR A 246 -11.66 24.31 -12.74
C THR A 246 -12.71 25.31 -13.23
N PRO A 247 -14.01 25.02 -13.13
CA PRO A 247 -15.06 25.94 -13.58
C PRO A 247 -15.12 27.31 -12.87
N ASP A 248 -14.44 27.45 -11.73
CA ASP A 248 -14.32 28.70 -10.97
C ASP A 248 -13.04 29.50 -11.28
N GLU A 249 -12.49 29.28 -12.48
CA GLU A 249 -11.32 29.99 -13.02
C GLU A 249 -10.04 29.79 -12.21
N SER A 250 -9.91 28.67 -11.50
CA SER A 250 -8.65 28.29 -10.87
C SER A 250 -7.89 27.28 -11.71
N HIS A 251 -6.55 27.42 -11.72
CA HIS A 251 -5.66 26.41 -12.27
C HIS A 251 -5.09 25.58 -11.12
N GLU A 252 -5.30 24.27 -11.18
CA GLU A 252 -4.86 23.33 -10.16
C GLU A 252 -3.76 22.42 -10.70
N VAL A 253 -2.72 22.22 -9.89
CA VAL A 253 -1.66 21.26 -10.17
C VAL A 253 -1.48 20.34 -8.97
N MET A 254 -1.56 19.04 -9.19
CA MET A 254 -1.28 18.02 -8.20
C MET A 254 -0.11 17.17 -8.67
N ALA A 255 0.85 16.89 -7.81
CA ALA A 255 1.97 16.05 -8.14
C ALA A 255 2.48 15.24 -6.94
N TRP A 256 2.98 14.03 -7.22
CA TRP A 256 3.74 13.23 -6.27
C TRP A 256 4.82 12.43 -6.96
N SER A 257 5.84 12.05 -6.21
CA SER A 257 6.97 11.31 -6.74
C SER A 257 7.62 10.44 -5.69
N ASN A 258 8.15 9.28 -6.11
CA ASN A 258 8.97 8.40 -5.30
C ASN A 258 10.32 8.17 -5.93
N GLN A 259 11.33 8.03 -5.08
CA GLN A 259 12.69 7.60 -5.43
C GLN A 259 13.15 6.64 -4.34
N VAL A 260 13.28 5.36 -4.66
CA VAL A 260 13.66 4.30 -3.73
C VAL A 260 14.90 3.60 -4.26
N GLY A 261 16.01 3.74 -3.55
CA GLY A 261 17.26 3.05 -3.85
C GLY A 261 17.60 2.03 -2.76
N GLN A 262 18.12 0.87 -3.14
CA GLN A 262 18.55 -0.15 -2.22
C GLN A 262 19.82 -0.86 -2.70
N MET A 263 20.70 -1.17 -1.76
CA MET A 263 21.77 -2.15 -1.92
C MET A 263 21.54 -3.26 -0.89
N ARG A 264 21.63 -4.51 -1.32
CA ARG A 264 21.41 -5.69 -0.47
C ARG A 264 22.49 -6.73 -0.73
N PHE A 265 23.15 -7.15 0.35
CA PHE A 265 24.08 -8.25 0.37
C PHE A 265 23.46 -9.45 1.08
N ARG A 266 23.57 -10.66 0.50
CA ARG A 266 23.18 -11.92 1.12
C ARG A 266 24.34 -12.91 1.07
N HIS A 267 24.52 -13.58 2.17
CA HIS A 267 25.49 -14.68 2.29
C HIS A 267 24.82 -15.88 2.96
N TYR A 268 25.00 -17.03 2.34
CA TYR A 268 24.48 -18.30 2.86
C TYR A 268 25.66 -19.16 3.32
N ARG A 269 25.52 -19.76 4.49
CA ARG A 269 26.49 -20.72 5.02
C ARG A 269 25.73 -21.82 5.75
N ASP A 270 25.77 -23.05 5.20
CA ASP A 270 25.10 -24.23 5.76
C ASP A 270 23.65 -23.92 6.25
N ASN A 271 23.44 -23.85 7.55
CA ASN A 271 22.16 -23.54 8.19
C ASN A 271 21.96 -22.05 8.51
N MET A 272 22.83 -21.16 8.01
CA MET A 272 22.84 -19.73 8.33
C MET A 272 22.64 -18.85 7.09
N ARG A 273 21.82 -17.80 7.23
CA ARG A 273 21.67 -16.73 6.23
C ARG A 273 21.94 -15.38 6.87
N LEU A 274 22.93 -14.67 6.36
CA LEU A 274 23.19 -13.26 6.69
C LEU A 274 22.61 -12.38 5.57
N GLU A 275 21.90 -11.36 5.97
CA GLU A 275 21.44 -10.30 5.05
C GLU A 275 21.80 -8.93 5.62
N VAL A 276 22.39 -8.05 4.79
CA VAL A 276 22.69 -6.67 5.10
C VAL A 276 22.16 -5.79 3.99
N SER A 277 21.47 -4.73 4.32
CA SER A 277 20.93 -3.78 3.33
C SER A 277 21.11 -2.34 3.77
N ALA A 278 21.30 -1.49 2.76
CA ALA A 278 21.25 -0.04 2.88
C ALA A 278 20.21 0.48 1.90
N SER A 279 19.38 1.42 2.32
CA SER A 279 18.36 2.02 1.47
C SER A 279 18.23 3.52 1.66
N ALA A 280 17.79 4.19 0.60
CA ALA A 280 17.41 5.59 0.58
C ALA A 280 16.04 5.71 -0.08
N ASN A 281 15.14 6.44 0.56
CA ASN A 281 13.79 6.66 0.09
C ASN A 281 13.47 8.15 0.13
N ARG A 282 12.87 8.67 -0.94
CA ARG A 282 12.37 10.04 -1.02
C ARG A 282 10.97 10.01 -1.60
N TYR A 283 10.00 10.49 -0.82
CA TYR A 283 8.63 10.71 -1.25
C TYR A 283 8.30 12.19 -1.14
N GLY A 284 7.77 12.77 -2.19
CA GLY A 284 7.31 14.16 -2.21
C GLY A 284 5.93 14.27 -2.85
N SER A 285 5.08 15.11 -2.28
CA SER A 285 3.79 15.49 -2.85
C SER A 285 3.62 17.00 -2.85
N SER A 286 2.88 17.52 -3.82
CA SER A 286 2.54 18.95 -3.90
C SER A 286 1.13 19.14 -4.46
N GLN A 287 0.45 20.15 -3.95
CA GLN A 287 -0.76 20.70 -4.52
C GLN A 287 -0.56 22.20 -4.68
N GLU A 288 -0.80 22.71 -5.88
CA GLU A 288 -0.69 24.12 -6.22
C GLU A 288 -2.02 24.58 -6.81
N GLN A 289 -2.49 25.73 -6.37
CA GLN A 289 -3.72 26.35 -6.84
C GLN A 289 -3.43 27.80 -7.19
N ASP A 290 -3.71 28.19 -8.44
CA ASP A 290 -3.72 29.55 -8.92
C ASP A 290 -5.15 30.00 -9.12
N LYS A 291 -5.60 30.97 -8.33
CA LYS A 291 -6.96 31.50 -8.42
C LYS A 291 -6.95 33.00 -8.67
N TRP A 292 -7.70 33.43 -9.68
CA TRP A 292 -7.90 34.82 -9.96
C TRP A 292 -9.02 35.38 -9.09
N TYR A 293 -8.72 36.42 -8.34
CA TYR A 293 -9.72 37.20 -7.61
C TYR A 293 -9.67 38.64 -8.08
N ARG A 294 -10.61 39.05 -8.91
CA ARG A 294 -10.59 40.30 -9.68
C ARG A 294 -9.32 40.34 -10.56
N GLU A 295 -8.44 41.31 -10.36
CA GLU A 295 -7.19 41.46 -11.13
C GLU A 295 -5.97 40.86 -10.42
N THR A 296 -6.14 40.27 -9.24
CA THR A 296 -5.04 39.70 -8.44
C THR A 296 -5.04 38.18 -8.54
N LYS A 297 -3.87 37.64 -8.92
CA LYS A 297 -3.63 36.19 -8.90
C LYS A 297 -3.17 35.76 -7.52
N ASN A 298 -3.95 34.95 -6.85
CA ASN A 298 -3.56 34.28 -5.61
C ASN A 298 -2.95 32.94 -5.93
N HIS A 299 -1.74 32.69 -5.45
CA HIS A 299 -1.04 31.42 -5.57
C HIS A 299 -0.99 30.74 -4.21
N LEU A 300 -1.53 29.52 -4.12
CA LEU A 300 -1.45 28.66 -2.97
C LEU A 300 -0.62 27.43 -3.33
N SER A 301 0.40 27.12 -2.53
CA SER A 301 1.25 25.94 -2.73
C SER A 301 1.40 25.19 -1.43
N LEU A 302 1.05 23.92 -1.45
CA LEU A 302 1.23 22.98 -0.34
C LEU A 302 2.20 21.88 -0.79
N ARG A 303 3.33 21.72 -0.09
CA ARG A 303 4.35 20.71 -0.43
C ARG A 303 4.68 19.88 0.79
N SER A 304 4.74 18.57 0.61
CA SER A 304 5.17 17.62 1.65
C SER A 304 6.34 16.80 1.16
N LEU A 305 7.28 16.49 2.05
CA LEU A 305 8.47 15.71 1.74
C LEU A 305 8.82 14.77 2.89
N VAL A 306 9.12 13.53 2.55
CA VAL A 306 9.76 12.55 3.44
C VAL A 306 11.02 12.05 2.77
N VAL A 307 12.14 12.11 3.50
CA VAL A 307 13.42 11.51 3.07
C VAL A 307 13.89 10.57 4.17
N GLU A 308 14.11 9.31 3.83
CA GLU A 308 14.54 8.28 4.78
C GLU A 308 15.81 7.59 4.29
N TYR A 309 16.75 7.37 5.19
CA TYR A 309 17.92 6.52 5.01
C TYR A 309 17.88 5.40 6.04
N ALA A 310 18.08 4.17 5.61
CA ALA A 310 18.06 3.02 6.50
C ALA A 310 19.25 2.09 6.29
N LEU A 311 19.71 1.50 7.39
CA LEU A 311 20.66 0.40 7.43
C LEU A 311 20.01 -0.74 8.20
N ALA A 312 19.99 -1.94 7.63
CA ALA A 312 19.45 -3.12 8.28
C ALA A 312 20.41 -4.30 8.14
N GLY A 313 20.48 -5.09 9.20
CA GLY A 313 21.20 -6.36 9.23
C GLY A 313 20.34 -7.43 9.88
N SER A 314 20.36 -8.64 9.35
CA SER A 314 19.67 -9.78 9.95
C SER A 314 20.46 -11.06 9.77
N LEU A 315 20.31 -11.95 10.75
CA LEU A 315 20.89 -13.26 10.78
C LEU A 315 19.78 -14.27 11.03
N ARG A 316 19.76 -15.35 10.28
CA ARG A 316 18.82 -16.45 10.44
C ARG A 316 19.58 -17.76 10.56
N HIS A 317 19.24 -18.52 11.60
CA HIS A 317 19.78 -19.84 11.88
C HIS A 317 18.68 -20.88 11.83
N THR A 318 18.85 -21.92 11.01
CA THR A 318 18.00 -23.10 11.02
C THR A 318 18.70 -24.14 11.90
N LEU A 319 18.03 -24.56 12.96
CA LEU A 319 18.54 -25.52 13.94
C LEU A 319 17.87 -26.87 13.76
N ASP A 320 18.49 -27.90 14.33
CA ASP A 320 17.87 -29.23 14.38
C ASP A 320 16.58 -29.21 15.24
N GLY A 321 15.69 -30.16 15.00
CA GLY A 321 14.46 -30.29 15.77
C GLY A 321 13.37 -29.29 15.39
N GLY A 322 13.44 -28.65 14.20
CA GLY A 322 12.37 -27.81 13.65
C GLY A 322 12.40 -26.34 14.10
N TRP A 323 13.45 -25.91 14.77
CA TRP A 323 13.63 -24.52 15.18
C TRP A 323 14.32 -23.67 14.10
N THR A 324 13.85 -22.45 13.94
CA THR A 324 14.55 -21.40 13.20
C THR A 324 14.59 -20.13 14.06
N LEU A 325 15.79 -19.61 14.35
CA LEU A 325 15.99 -18.37 15.07
C LEU A 325 16.40 -17.28 14.07
N SER A 326 15.84 -16.12 14.23
CA SER A 326 16.19 -14.94 13.42
C SER A 326 16.33 -13.73 14.33
N GLU A 327 17.31 -12.90 14.04
CA GLU A 327 17.60 -11.69 14.79
C GLU A 327 18.03 -10.58 13.83
N GLY A 328 17.87 -9.35 14.25
CA GLY A 328 18.32 -8.25 13.41
C GLY A 328 18.21 -6.89 14.07
N ILE A 329 18.78 -5.94 13.36
CA ILE A 329 18.78 -4.54 13.69
C ILE A 329 18.40 -3.71 12.47
N ASN A 330 17.64 -2.65 12.67
CA ASN A 330 17.31 -1.66 11.65
C ASN A 330 17.46 -0.27 12.25
N VAL A 331 18.22 0.59 11.58
CA VAL A 331 18.43 1.99 11.97
C VAL A 331 17.96 2.87 10.83
N ARG A 332 16.95 3.71 11.09
CA ARG A 332 16.33 4.63 10.14
C ARG A 332 16.51 6.07 10.62
N ARG A 333 17.01 6.91 9.73
CA ARG A 333 16.99 8.36 9.89
C ARG A 333 16.04 8.92 8.87
N ALA A 334 15.01 9.62 9.34
CA ALA A 334 14.04 10.26 8.44
C ALA A 334 13.99 11.77 8.68
N GLN A 335 13.73 12.50 7.60
CA GLN A 335 13.43 13.92 7.60
C GLN A 335 12.02 14.09 7.05
N PHE A 336 11.17 14.76 7.82
CA PHE A 336 9.81 15.12 7.45
C PHE A 336 9.73 16.64 7.24
N ALA A 337 9.14 17.05 6.13
CA ALA A 337 8.72 18.42 5.87
C ALA A 337 7.22 18.37 5.55
N PRO A 338 6.34 18.32 6.58
CA PRO A 338 4.90 18.39 6.38
C PRO A 338 4.58 19.76 5.81
N GLY A 339 3.84 19.80 4.72
CA GLY A 339 3.63 21.00 3.92
C GLY A 339 3.14 22.19 4.73
N GLN A 340 3.62 23.37 4.35
CA GLN A 340 3.13 24.65 4.83
C GLN A 340 2.81 25.54 3.63
N VAL A 341 1.78 26.36 3.77
CA VAL A 341 1.38 27.36 2.76
C VAL A 341 2.32 28.58 2.78
N THR A 342 3.23 28.66 3.76
CA THR A 342 4.19 29.77 3.92
C THR A 342 5.59 29.37 3.41
N ASP A 343 6.41 30.35 3.05
CA ASP A 343 7.80 30.19 2.57
C ASP A 343 8.76 29.55 3.60
N THR A 344 8.32 29.35 4.83
CA THR A 344 9.14 28.78 5.91
C THR A 344 8.91 27.28 6.03
N GLU A 345 9.79 26.50 5.43
CA GLU A 345 9.73 25.03 5.50
C GLU A 345 10.24 24.53 6.85
N ILE A 346 9.35 23.98 7.68
CA ILE A 346 9.72 23.31 8.94
C ILE A 346 10.13 21.87 8.61
N ARG A 347 11.37 21.52 8.93
CA ARG A 347 11.92 20.18 8.76
C ARG A 347 12.16 19.51 10.11
N THR A 348 11.60 18.34 10.28
CA THR A 348 11.78 17.51 11.48
C THR A 348 12.64 16.30 11.14
N ASN A 349 13.75 16.14 11.85
CA ASN A 349 14.61 14.96 11.74
C ASN A 349 14.31 13.97 12.85
N THR A 350 14.24 12.69 12.52
CA THR A 350 13.96 11.60 13.45
C THR A 350 14.97 10.48 13.30
N LEU A 351 15.20 9.76 14.40
CA LEU A 351 15.97 8.52 14.44
C LEU A 351 15.09 7.42 15.03
N LEU A 352 14.96 6.32 14.31
CA LEU A 352 14.29 5.10 14.78
C LEU A 352 15.28 3.93 14.69
N SER A 353 15.61 3.35 15.83
CA SER A 353 16.44 2.14 15.92
C SER A 353 15.59 1.00 16.44
N THR A 354 15.58 -0.12 15.74
CA THR A 354 14.81 -1.32 16.07
C THR A 354 15.76 -2.49 16.20
N VAL A 355 15.71 -3.19 17.34
CA VAL A 355 16.33 -4.51 17.52
C VAL A 355 15.21 -5.53 17.65
N TRP A 356 15.36 -6.69 17.03
CA TRP A 356 14.33 -7.70 17.03
C TRP A 356 14.88 -9.12 17.09
N PHE A 357 14.07 -10.02 17.66
CA PHE A 357 14.28 -11.46 17.73
C PHE A 357 13.02 -12.19 17.29
N GLN A 358 13.20 -13.28 16.59
CA GLN A 358 12.11 -14.15 16.15
C GLN A 358 12.52 -15.61 16.34
N ALA A 359 11.63 -16.39 16.94
CA ALA A 359 11.73 -17.83 17.05
C ALA A 359 10.57 -18.47 16.30
N ASP A 360 10.88 -19.27 15.30
CA ASP A 360 9.94 -20.11 14.59
C ASP A 360 10.18 -21.57 15.00
N TYR A 361 9.08 -22.30 15.27
CA TYR A 361 9.12 -23.73 15.53
C TYR A 361 8.11 -24.44 14.64
N ALA A 362 8.52 -25.49 13.96
CA ALA A 362 7.64 -26.24 13.09
C ALA A 362 7.77 -27.75 13.36
N ILE A 363 6.63 -28.39 13.60
CA ILE A 363 6.44 -29.84 13.50
C ILE A 363 5.71 -30.05 12.17
N PRO A 364 6.32 -30.73 11.18
CA PRO A 364 5.68 -30.97 9.89
C PRO A 364 4.26 -31.49 10.05
N ASP A 365 3.33 -30.96 9.28
CA ASP A 365 1.91 -31.32 9.21
C ASP A 365 1.12 -31.25 10.53
N ARG A 366 1.71 -30.69 11.61
CA ARG A 366 1.04 -30.59 12.92
C ARG A 366 0.97 -29.19 13.49
N LEU A 367 2.10 -28.51 13.61
CA LEU A 367 2.20 -27.26 14.35
C LEU A 367 3.22 -26.32 13.71
N THR A 368 2.86 -25.07 13.52
CA THR A 368 3.80 -23.98 13.38
C THR A 368 3.57 -22.95 14.49
N PHE A 369 4.65 -22.54 15.10
CA PHE A 369 4.66 -21.54 16.15
C PHE A 369 5.66 -20.44 15.77
N LYS A 370 5.30 -19.20 15.99
CA LYS A 370 6.18 -18.04 15.82
C LYS A 370 6.03 -17.12 17.03
N ALA A 371 7.15 -16.71 17.60
CA ALA A 371 7.23 -15.66 18.60
C ALA A 371 8.17 -14.56 18.13
N VAL A 372 7.77 -13.32 18.30
CA VAL A 372 8.55 -12.13 17.91
C VAL A 372 8.61 -11.14 19.06
N ALA A 373 9.78 -10.61 19.32
CA ALA A 373 10.02 -9.50 20.24
C ALA A 373 10.81 -8.40 19.54
N ARG A 374 10.38 -7.14 19.70
CA ARG A 374 11.07 -5.96 19.16
C ARG A 374 11.19 -4.90 20.23
N GLY A 375 12.32 -4.17 20.20
CA GLY A 375 12.54 -2.98 20.99
C GLY A 375 12.85 -1.81 20.07
N HIS A 376 12.10 -0.73 20.21
CA HIS A 376 12.27 0.49 19.44
C HIS A 376 12.84 1.59 20.30
N TYR A 377 13.90 2.24 19.83
CA TYR A 377 14.35 3.52 20.34
C TYR A 377 14.06 4.59 19.30
N TYR A 378 13.17 5.52 19.65
CA TYR A 378 12.79 6.64 18.81
C TYR A 378 13.22 7.97 19.41
N GLN A 379 13.73 8.86 18.58
CA GLN A 379 14.10 10.22 18.95
C GLN A 379 13.69 11.20 17.84
N ASN A 380 12.94 12.23 18.19
CA ASN A 380 12.76 13.42 17.38
C ASN A 380 13.96 14.36 17.65
N MET A 381 14.83 14.52 16.63
CA MET A 381 16.11 15.23 16.77
C MET A 381 15.98 16.75 16.56
N SER A 382 14.81 17.25 16.15
CA SER A 382 14.56 18.67 15.86
C SER A 382 13.82 19.40 16.99
N GLY A 383 13.51 18.72 18.09
CA GLY A 383 12.81 19.28 19.24
C GLY A 383 13.36 18.75 20.55
N ASP A 384 12.92 19.32 21.67
CA ASP A 384 13.29 18.92 23.05
C ASP A 384 12.66 17.60 23.53
N SER A 385 12.16 16.76 22.63
CA SER A 385 11.64 15.46 22.99
C SER A 385 12.80 14.52 23.24
N GLY A 386 12.99 14.09 24.49
CA GLY A 386 13.93 13.03 24.83
C GLY A 386 13.62 11.75 24.04
N GLY A 387 14.61 10.86 23.93
CA GLY A 387 14.40 9.56 23.32
C GLY A 387 13.38 8.74 24.13
N ARG A 388 12.59 7.92 23.43
CA ARG A 388 11.64 6.98 24.05
C ARG A 388 11.94 5.55 23.63
N PHE A 389 11.62 4.63 24.50
CA PHE A 389 11.72 3.20 24.24
C PHE A 389 10.31 2.57 24.28
N ASP A 390 9.96 1.85 23.23
CA ASP A 390 8.69 1.13 23.13
C ASP A 390 8.93 -0.35 22.78
N PRO A 391 8.45 -1.29 23.62
CA PRO A 391 8.46 -2.71 23.28
C PRO A 391 7.34 -3.04 22.30
N GLU A 392 7.59 -3.97 21.41
CA GLU A 392 6.63 -4.51 20.44
C GLU A 392 6.80 -6.02 20.37
N GLY A 393 5.77 -6.76 19.94
CA GLY A 393 5.90 -8.20 19.79
C GLY A 393 4.63 -8.86 19.31
N GLY A 394 4.78 -10.14 18.98
CA GLY A 394 3.67 -10.94 18.47
C GLY A 394 3.87 -12.43 18.67
N LEU A 395 2.75 -13.14 18.69
CA LEU A 395 2.68 -14.60 18.71
C LEU A 395 1.79 -15.08 17.57
N SER A 396 2.17 -16.17 16.92
CA SER A 396 1.36 -16.83 15.91
C SER A 396 1.46 -18.34 16.11
N ILE A 397 0.31 -19.01 16.14
CA ILE A 397 0.19 -20.45 16.28
C ILE A 397 -0.72 -20.93 15.15
N ARG A 398 -0.27 -21.92 14.41
CA ARG A 398 -1.11 -22.67 13.49
C ARG A 398 -0.99 -24.15 13.83
N MET A 399 -2.12 -24.78 14.10
CA MET A 399 -2.22 -26.18 14.49
C MET A 399 -3.16 -26.91 13.51
N ASN A 400 -2.67 -27.94 12.86
CA ASN A 400 -3.50 -28.84 12.09
C ASN A 400 -4.24 -29.78 13.07
N LEU A 401 -5.55 -29.59 13.17
CA LEU A 401 -6.44 -30.41 14.01
C LEU A 401 -6.69 -31.76 13.37
N THR A 402 -6.75 -31.76 12.03
CA THR A 402 -6.82 -32.94 11.16
C THR A 402 -6.01 -32.66 9.89
N ASP A 403 -5.92 -33.61 8.99
CA ASP A 403 -5.24 -33.44 7.67
C ASP A 403 -5.91 -32.38 6.78
N TRP A 404 -7.18 -32.04 7.04
CA TRP A 404 -7.98 -31.11 6.28
C TRP A 404 -8.39 -29.85 7.05
N LEU A 405 -8.22 -29.80 8.37
CA LEU A 405 -8.65 -28.69 9.22
C LEU A 405 -7.50 -28.13 10.07
N ALA A 406 -7.26 -26.84 9.99
CA ALA A 406 -6.28 -26.12 10.79
C ALA A 406 -6.91 -24.97 11.59
N LEU A 407 -6.41 -24.77 12.80
CA LEU A 407 -6.67 -23.60 13.66
C LEU A 407 -5.49 -22.64 13.57
N GLU A 408 -5.78 -21.35 13.45
CA GLU A 408 -4.79 -20.28 13.49
C GLU A 408 -5.15 -19.27 14.58
N LEU A 409 -4.15 -18.88 15.39
CA LEU A 409 -4.26 -17.86 16.43
C LEU A 409 -3.10 -16.88 16.26
N THR A 410 -3.38 -15.56 16.26
CA THR A 410 -2.34 -14.54 16.29
C THR A 410 -2.67 -13.44 17.29
N GLY A 411 -1.65 -12.87 17.89
CA GLY A 411 -1.74 -11.69 18.75
C GLY A 411 -0.54 -10.82 18.55
N ASP A 412 -0.75 -9.51 18.30
CA ASP A 412 0.30 -8.56 17.98
C ASP A 412 0.10 -7.25 18.72
N ARG A 413 1.19 -6.70 19.29
CA ARG A 413 1.29 -5.31 19.69
C ARG A 413 2.19 -4.58 18.70
N MET A 414 1.71 -3.43 18.19
CA MET A 414 2.35 -2.66 17.12
C MET A 414 2.48 -1.19 17.53
N VAL A 415 3.54 -0.52 17.05
CA VAL A 415 3.80 0.90 17.29
C VAL A 415 4.23 1.57 15.98
N GLN A 416 3.72 2.78 15.73
CA GLN A 416 4.04 3.58 14.54
C GLN A 416 4.45 5.00 14.95
N TYR A 417 5.57 5.48 14.42
CA TYR A 417 6.21 6.76 14.80
C TYR A 417 5.97 7.89 13.81
N TYR A 418 5.00 7.76 12.95
CA TYR A 418 4.49 8.83 12.11
C TYR A 418 2.96 8.75 12.05
N HIS A 419 2.35 9.85 11.71
CA HIS A 419 0.93 9.95 11.48
C HIS A 419 0.66 10.39 10.05
N THR A 420 -0.52 10.14 9.56
CA THR A 420 -0.96 10.60 8.25
C THR A 420 -2.07 11.63 8.44
N LEU A 421 -1.84 12.84 7.95
CA LEU A 421 -2.84 13.88 7.85
C LEU A 421 -3.57 13.70 6.52
N GLU A 422 -4.82 13.24 6.59
CA GLU A 422 -5.66 13.02 5.41
C GLU A 422 -6.10 14.38 4.85
N GLY A 423 -5.70 14.70 3.62
CA GLY A 423 -5.93 15.99 3.00
C GLY A 423 -7.02 16.01 1.94
N MET A 424 -7.34 14.87 1.40
CA MET A 424 -8.23 14.69 0.26
C MET A 424 -9.31 13.66 0.57
N PRO A 425 -10.34 13.54 -0.27
CA PRO A 425 -11.30 12.45 -0.17
C PRO A 425 -10.63 11.09 -0.05
N VAL A 426 -11.29 10.17 0.64
CA VAL A 426 -10.77 8.83 0.93
C VAL A 426 -10.22 8.16 -0.31
N GLY A 427 -8.90 7.97 -0.35
CA GLY A 427 -8.26 7.19 -1.41
C GLY A 427 -7.27 7.91 -2.32
N TRP A 428 -7.03 9.19 -2.11
CA TRP A 428 -6.02 9.93 -2.88
C TRP A 428 -4.66 9.97 -2.17
N SER A 429 -3.56 9.90 -2.94
CA SER A 429 -2.18 9.83 -2.43
C SER A 429 -1.56 11.18 -2.03
N LEU A 430 -2.37 12.17 -1.69
CA LEU A 430 -1.89 13.49 -1.26
C LEU A 430 -1.83 13.65 0.27
N ASP A 431 -2.02 12.56 0.99
CA ASP A 431 -1.89 12.55 2.44
C ASP A 431 -0.48 12.96 2.87
N MET A 432 -0.41 13.83 3.88
CA MET A 432 0.88 14.28 4.43
C MET A 432 1.30 13.42 5.61
N MET A 433 2.56 13.00 5.60
CA MET A 433 3.15 12.28 6.72
C MET A 433 3.83 13.24 7.67
N VAL A 434 3.49 13.12 8.96
CA VAL A 434 4.04 13.91 10.06
C VAL A 434 4.66 13.00 11.11
N PRO A 435 5.84 13.32 11.67
CA PRO A 435 6.50 12.48 12.65
C PRO A 435 5.84 12.64 14.02
N THR A 436 5.90 11.60 14.84
CA THR A 436 5.60 11.70 16.28
C THR A 436 6.43 12.81 16.92
N GLY A 437 5.77 13.64 17.72
CA GLY A 437 6.33 14.83 18.36
C GLY A 437 6.21 14.80 19.89
N LYS A 438 6.24 15.98 20.46
CA LYS A 438 6.10 16.15 21.91
C LYS A 438 4.63 16.09 22.37
N LYS A 439 3.72 16.68 21.57
CA LYS A 439 2.28 16.74 21.87
C LYS A 439 1.55 15.50 21.36
N VAL A 440 2.01 14.92 20.26
CA VAL A 440 1.37 13.78 19.60
C VAL A 440 2.26 12.54 19.77
N ALA A 441 1.79 11.60 20.61
CA ALA A 441 2.47 10.33 20.87
C ALA A 441 2.37 9.38 19.65
N PRO A 442 3.23 8.33 19.56
CA PRO A 442 3.11 7.31 18.52
C PRO A 442 1.74 6.65 18.52
N GLU A 443 1.31 6.24 17.35
CA GLU A 443 0.15 5.36 17.24
C GLU A 443 0.49 3.97 17.76
N THR A 444 -0.46 3.34 18.43
CA THR A 444 -0.33 1.98 18.95
C THR A 444 -1.52 1.13 18.55
N ALA A 445 -1.30 -0.16 18.35
CA ALA A 445 -2.39 -1.12 18.18
C ALA A 445 -2.09 -2.41 18.95
N LEU A 446 -3.13 -2.97 19.57
CA LEU A 446 -3.16 -4.32 20.11
C LEU A 446 -4.22 -5.10 19.34
N GLN A 447 -3.84 -6.23 18.74
CA GLN A 447 -4.71 -7.01 17.87
C GLN A 447 -4.66 -8.49 18.24
N GLY A 448 -5.81 -9.15 18.22
CA GLY A 448 -5.94 -10.60 18.32
C GLY A 448 -6.80 -11.15 17.17
N ASN A 449 -6.42 -12.32 16.64
CA ASN A 449 -7.13 -12.99 15.57
C ASN A 449 -7.23 -14.48 15.86
N MET A 450 -8.36 -15.07 15.48
CA MET A 450 -8.58 -16.50 15.53
C MET A 450 -9.29 -16.94 14.24
N GLY A 451 -8.89 -18.07 13.67
CA GLY A 451 -9.53 -18.58 12.48
C GLY A 451 -9.36 -20.08 12.28
N LEU A 452 -10.28 -20.65 11.53
CA LEU A 452 -10.29 -22.04 11.08
C LEU A 452 -10.11 -22.06 9.56
N THR A 453 -9.29 -22.96 9.07
CA THR A 453 -9.09 -23.20 7.63
C THR A 453 -9.28 -24.67 7.33
N ALA A 454 -10.21 -24.98 6.44
CA ALA A 454 -10.45 -26.32 5.93
C ALA A 454 -10.01 -26.42 4.47
N LYS A 455 -9.29 -27.50 4.11
CA LYS A 455 -8.83 -27.77 2.72
C LYS A 455 -9.16 -29.21 2.36
N THR A 456 -9.81 -29.40 1.22
CA THR A 456 -10.09 -30.75 0.68
C THR A 456 -10.23 -30.68 -0.85
N GLY A 457 -9.51 -31.53 -1.56
CA GLY A 457 -9.47 -31.49 -3.04
C GLY A 457 -9.09 -30.09 -3.55
N GLY A 458 -9.86 -29.57 -4.49
CA GLY A 458 -9.68 -28.22 -5.04
C GLY A 458 -10.29 -27.09 -4.19
N HIS A 459 -10.86 -27.38 -3.01
CA HIS A 459 -11.58 -26.42 -2.17
C HIS A 459 -10.74 -25.99 -0.96
N ALA A 460 -10.79 -24.71 -0.63
CA ALA A 460 -10.27 -24.15 0.61
C ALA A 460 -11.28 -23.17 1.21
N VAL A 461 -11.59 -23.30 2.48
CA VAL A 461 -12.50 -22.43 3.24
C VAL A 461 -11.79 -21.91 4.47
N SER A 462 -11.82 -20.62 4.71
CA SER A 462 -11.34 -20.01 5.95
C SER A 462 -12.44 -19.14 6.56
N LEU A 463 -12.63 -19.27 7.87
CA LEU A 463 -13.53 -18.45 8.66
C LEU A 463 -12.81 -18.00 9.93
N GLY A 464 -12.87 -16.71 10.24
CA GLY A 464 -12.25 -16.21 11.46
C GLY A 464 -12.79 -14.88 11.92
N GLY A 465 -12.28 -14.44 13.07
CA GLY A 465 -12.60 -13.17 13.68
C GLY A 465 -11.36 -12.43 14.13
N PHE A 466 -11.49 -11.12 14.26
CA PHE A 466 -10.46 -10.25 14.79
C PHE A 466 -11.03 -9.20 15.74
N TYR A 467 -10.17 -8.76 16.65
CA TYR A 467 -10.39 -7.61 17.50
C TYR A 467 -9.11 -6.76 17.54
N LYS A 468 -9.27 -5.44 17.43
CA LYS A 468 -8.16 -4.47 17.43
C LYS A 468 -8.52 -3.26 18.28
N ALA A 469 -7.67 -2.91 19.23
CA ALA A 469 -7.69 -1.68 19.99
C ALA A 469 -6.55 -0.77 19.53
N MET A 470 -6.86 0.51 19.28
CA MET A 470 -5.91 1.49 18.74
C MET A 470 -5.84 2.72 19.65
N GLY A 471 -4.64 3.30 19.79
CA GLY A 471 -4.40 4.50 20.59
C GLY A 471 -3.46 5.46 19.88
N GLY A 472 -3.47 6.73 20.30
CA GLY A 472 -2.65 7.77 19.68
C GLY A 472 -3.10 8.17 18.28
N LEU A 473 -4.34 7.86 17.92
CA LEU A 473 -4.92 8.26 16.64
C LEU A 473 -5.15 9.77 16.61
N ILE A 474 -4.97 10.38 15.45
CA ILE A 474 -5.20 11.81 15.26
C ILE A 474 -6.41 12.06 14.36
N TYR A 475 -7.08 13.18 14.58
CA TYR A 475 -8.16 13.69 13.75
C TYR A 475 -8.12 15.22 13.73
N TYR A 476 -8.53 15.87 12.62
CA TYR A 476 -8.58 17.34 12.59
C TYR A 476 -9.62 17.89 13.55
N LYS A 477 -9.26 18.94 14.30
CA LYS A 477 -10.17 19.70 15.15
C LYS A 477 -11.17 20.47 14.29
N TYR A 478 -12.41 20.52 14.71
CA TYR A 478 -13.44 21.42 14.14
C TYR A 478 -13.64 21.31 12.63
N ALA A 479 -13.54 20.11 12.06
CA ALA A 479 -13.65 19.87 10.62
C ALA A 479 -12.68 20.73 9.75
N GLN A 480 -11.52 21.09 10.30
CA GLN A 480 -10.48 21.79 9.58
C GLN A 480 -9.91 20.93 8.44
N SER A 481 -9.25 21.57 7.48
CA SER A 481 -8.56 20.91 6.37
C SER A 481 -7.06 21.18 6.43
N LEU A 482 -6.29 20.50 5.62
CA LEU A 482 -4.86 20.74 5.42
C LEU A 482 -4.52 22.22 5.17
N PHE A 483 -5.38 22.92 4.43
CA PHE A 483 -5.19 24.33 4.09
C PHE A 483 -5.46 25.28 5.25
N SER A 484 -6.26 24.89 6.23
CA SER A 484 -6.52 25.73 7.40
C SER A 484 -5.40 25.73 8.43
N GLY A 485 -4.53 24.71 8.41
CA GLY A 485 -3.39 24.57 9.34
C GLY A 485 -2.09 25.24 8.91
N ALA A 486 -2.09 25.99 7.83
CA ALA A 486 -0.89 26.51 7.16
C ALA A 486 -0.04 27.50 7.98
N LEU A 487 -0.58 28.08 9.05
CA LEU A 487 0.07 29.15 9.82
C LEU A 487 0.59 28.73 11.19
N ALA A 488 0.29 27.51 11.65
CA ALA A 488 0.67 27.01 12.98
C ALA A 488 1.27 25.60 12.91
N SER A 489 1.80 25.09 14.02
CA SER A 489 2.25 23.70 14.11
C SER A 489 1.08 22.76 13.83
N TRP A 490 1.27 21.75 12.98
CA TRP A 490 0.25 20.75 12.67
C TRP A 490 -0.30 20.06 13.94
N GLU A 491 0.54 19.91 15.00
CA GLU A 491 0.14 19.32 16.28
C GLU A 491 -0.97 20.11 17.01
N ASP A 492 -1.12 21.41 16.73
CA ASP A 492 -2.13 22.24 17.35
C ASP A 492 -3.51 22.13 16.67
N HIS A 493 -3.53 21.58 15.44
CA HIS A 493 -4.74 21.40 14.64
C HIS A 493 -5.35 20.02 14.73
N VAL A 494 -4.73 19.10 15.46
CA VAL A 494 -5.21 17.73 15.62
C VAL A 494 -5.67 17.46 17.04
N ASP A 495 -6.74 16.69 17.14
CA ASP A 495 -7.23 16.07 18.36
C ASP A 495 -6.73 14.64 18.44
N ILE A 496 -6.50 14.11 19.63
CA ILE A 496 -5.93 12.78 19.85
C ILE A 496 -6.97 11.89 20.52
N GLY A 497 -7.13 10.70 19.99
CA GLY A 497 -8.11 9.76 20.53
C GLY A 497 -7.72 8.30 20.30
N LYS A 498 -8.72 7.45 20.41
CA LYS A 498 -8.61 6.02 20.32
C LYS A 498 -9.54 5.46 19.25
N GLY A 499 -9.36 4.19 18.94
CA GLY A 499 -10.25 3.48 18.03
C GLY A 499 -10.37 2.01 18.40
N THR A 500 -11.48 1.42 17.98
CA THR A 500 -11.76 -0.01 18.14
C THR A 500 -12.29 -0.55 16.83
N ALA A 501 -11.78 -1.69 16.41
CA ALA A 501 -12.28 -2.43 15.26
C ALA A 501 -12.45 -3.91 15.58
N TYR A 502 -13.52 -4.51 15.08
CA TYR A 502 -13.78 -5.95 15.21
C TYR A 502 -14.59 -6.44 14.03
N GLY A 503 -14.48 -7.72 13.75
CA GLY A 503 -15.22 -8.30 12.63
C GLY A 503 -14.95 -9.77 12.42
N THR A 504 -15.66 -10.31 11.44
CA THR A 504 -15.49 -11.68 10.94
C THR A 504 -15.06 -11.64 9.48
N GLU A 505 -14.24 -12.60 9.10
CA GLU A 505 -13.68 -12.76 7.77
C GLU A 505 -13.99 -14.15 7.25
N PHE A 506 -14.49 -14.23 6.03
CA PHE A 506 -14.74 -15.47 5.31
C PHE A 506 -14.01 -15.47 3.99
N LEU A 507 -13.33 -16.56 3.66
CA LEU A 507 -12.67 -16.78 2.38
C LEU A 507 -12.97 -18.18 1.90
N TYR A 508 -13.53 -18.30 0.70
CA TYR A 508 -13.66 -19.55 -0.03
C TYR A 508 -12.88 -19.48 -1.32
N GLU A 509 -12.12 -20.52 -1.62
CA GLU A 509 -11.41 -20.68 -2.87
C GLU A 509 -11.66 -22.07 -3.46
N TYR A 510 -11.87 -22.09 -4.75
CA TYR A 510 -11.97 -23.30 -5.55
C TYR A 510 -11.00 -23.22 -6.71
N GLN A 511 -10.19 -24.25 -6.89
CA GLN A 511 -9.29 -24.37 -8.01
C GLN A 511 -9.20 -25.82 -8.48
N GLU A 512 -9.72 -26.06 -9.67
CA GLU A 512 -9.60 -27.35 -10.33
C GLU A 512 -9.60 -27.15 -11.86
N ASN A 513 -8.67 -27.81 -12.56
CA ASN A 513 -8.48 -27.70 -14.01
C ASN A 513 -8.34 -26.21 -14.45
N ASP A 514 -9.22 -25.77 -15.35
CA ASP A 514 -9.26 -24.42 -15.89
C ASP A 514 -10.19 -23.47 -15.09
N VAL A 515 -10.76 -23.93 -13.99
CA VAL A 515 -11.70 -23.14 -13.17
C VAL A 515 -11.01 -22.64 -11.91
N TYR A 516 -11.10 -21.34 -11.68
CA TYR A 516 -10.77 -20.70 -10.41
C TYR A 516 -11.96 -19.87 -9.94
N ALA A 517 -12.34 -20.01 -8.68
CA ALA A 517 -13.35 -19.16 -8.07
C ALA A 517 -12.92 -18.76 -6.65
N ARG A 518 -13.28 -17.54 -6.25
CA ARG A 518 -13.02 -17.03 -4.90
C ARG A 518 -14.19 -16.19 -4.43
N VAL A 519 -14.57 -16.39 -3.17
CA VAL A 519 -15.52 -15.53 -2.45
C VAL A 519 -14.83 -15.05 -1.19
N ALA A 520 -14.66 -13.75 -1.06
CA ALA A 520 -14.12 -13.09 0.12
C ALA A 520 -15.20 -12.18 0.72
N TYR A 521 -15.53 -12.38 1.99
CA TYR A 521 -16.54 -11.58 2.70
C TYR A 521 -16.01 -11.11 4.04
N THR A 522 -16.30 -9.86 4.36
CA THR A 522 -15.99 -9.25 5.65
C THR A 522 -17.23 -8.60 6.23
N LEU A 523 -17.50 -8.88 7.49
CA LEU A 523 -18.46 -8.17 8.32
C LEU A 523 -17.68 -7.49 9.44
N SER A 524 -17.64 -6.17 9.48
CA SER A 524 -16.81 -5.45 10.45
C SER A 524 -17.42 -4.12 10.87
N LYS A 525 -16.95 -3.63 12.02
CA LYS A 525 -17.26 -2.29 12.52
C LYS A 525 -16.00 -1.63 13.06
N THR A 526 -15.81 -0.35 12.69
CA THR A 526 -14.69 0.48 13.14
C THR A 526 -15.20 1.78 13.72
N THR A 527 -14.86 2.04 14.97
CA THR A 527 -15.25 3.26 15.68
C THR A 527 -14.03 4.05 16.15
N ARG A 528 -14.22 5.34 16.27
CA ARG A 528 -13.31 6.30 16.90
C ARG A 528 -13.98 6.85 18.15
N HIS A 529 -13.21 7.09 19.22
CA HIS A 529 -13.71 7.59 20.49
C HIS A 529 -12.62 8.32 21.26
N ASP A 530 -13.00 9.03 22.33
CA ASP A 530 -12.11 9.82 23.19
C ASP A 530 -11.47 11.04 22.49
N PHE A 531 -12.03 11.49 21.37
CA PHE A 531 -11.64 12.72 20.70
C PHE A 531 -12.41 13.90 21.32
N ALA A 532 -11.78 14.59 22.27
CA ALA A 532 -12.48 15.57 23.10
C ALA A 532 -12.95 16.81 22.32
N GLU A 533 -12.09 17.34 21.44
CA GLU A 533 -12.37 18.56 20.69
C GLU A 533 -13.13 18.29 19.39
N THR A 534 -12.97 17.11 18.81
CA THR A 534 -13.60 16.75 17.53
C THR A 534 -15.07 16.37 17.69
N ASN A 535 -15.41 15.55 18.71
CA ASN A 535 -16.78 15.05 18.92
C ASN A 535 -17.19 15.00 20.40
N GLY A 536 -16.57 15.80 21.27
CA GLY A 536 -16.85 15.81 22.71
C GLY A 536 -16.59 14.46 23.39
N GLY A 537 -15.60 13.71 22.92
CA GLY A 537 -15.22 12.38 23.43
C GLY A 537 -16.18 11.25 23.02
N ARG A 538 -17.32 11.54 22.39
CA ARG A 538 -18.33 10.53 22.02
C ARG A 538 -17.84 9.65 20.88
N PRO A 539 -18.24 8.36 20.84
CA PRO A 539 -17.92 7.48 19.72
C PRO A 539 -18.55 7.94 18.39
N PHE A 540 -17.79 7.74 17.29
CA PHE A 540 -18.26 7.97 15.93
C PHE A 540 -17.63 6.94 14.97
N HIS A 541 -18.19 6.78 13.78
CA HIS A 541 -17.66 5.87 12.77
C HIS A 541 -16.32 6.37 12.22
N ALA A 542 -15.37 5.46 11.99
CA ALA A 542 -14.23 5.80 11.14
C ALA A 542 -14.74 6.13 9.73
N ARG A 543 -14.12 7.10 9.06
CA ARG A 543 -14.55 7.55 7.74
C ARG A 543 -14.62 6.40 6.73
N PHE A 544 -13.67 5.48 6.76
CA PHE A 544 -13.57 4.30 5.89
C PHE A 544 -14.28 3.05 6.45
N ASP A 545 -15.07 3.16 7.53
CA ASP A 545 -15.83 2.04 8.07
C ASP A 545 -16.89 1.57 7.08
N ARG A 546 -16.83 0.29 6.71
CA ARG A 546 -17.76 -0.39 5.81
C ARG A 546 -18.20 -1.68 6.46
N THR A 547 -19.48 -1.77 6.80
CA THR A 547 -20.01 -2.93 7.54
C THR A 547 -19.91 -4.21 6.73
N HIS A 548 -20.22 -4.18 5.43
CA HIS A 548 -20.22 -5.34 4.55
C HIS A 548 -19.27 -5.10 3.37
N VAL A 549 -18.36 -6.05 3.14
CA VAL A 549 -17.48 -6.07 1.97
C VAL A 549 -17.49 -7.47 1.38
N LEU A 550 -17.93 -7.59 0.14
CA LEU A 550 -17.99 -8.84 -0.61
C LEU A 550 -17.23 -8.70 -1.93
N ASN A 551 -16.30 -9.62 -2.17
CA ASN A 551 -15.61 -9.78 -3.45
C ASN A 551 -15.84 -11.20 -3.96
N VAL A 552 -16.36 -11.35 -5.15
CA VAL A 552 -16.54 -12.64 -5.83
C VAL A 552 -15.76 -12.61 -7.14
N MET A 553 -14.92 -13.60 -7.33
CA MET A 553 -14.10 -13.75 -8.53
C MET A 553 -14.33 -15.11 -9.15
N ALA A 554 -14.40 -15.16 -10.48
CA ALA A 554 -14.44 -16.39 -11.23
C ALA A 554 -13.58 -16.29 -12.47
N GLN A 555 -12.86 -17.37 -12.79
CA GLN A 555 -12.09 -17.50 -14.03
C GLN A 555 -12.36 -18.87 -14.65
N TRP A 556 -12.55 -18.87 -15.98
CA TRP A 556 -12.72 -20.09 -16.77
C TRP A 556 -12.18 -19.88 -18.19
N LYS A 557 -11.20 -20.70 -18.60
CA LYS A 557 -10.65 -20.72 -19.97
C LYS A 557 -10.32 -19.34 -20.56
N GLY A 558 -9.74 -18.45 -19.74
CA GLY A 558 -9.41 -17.08 -20.16
C GLY A 558 -10.49 -16.05 -19.90
N PHE A 559 -11.75 -16.43 -19.66
CA PHE A 559 -12.77 -15.51 -19.16
C PHE A 559 -12.58 -15.28 -17.67
N ASN A 560 -12.77 -14.06 -17.22
CA ASN A 560 -12.77 -13.68 -15.82
C ASN A 560 -13.91 -12.71 -15.52
N ALA A 561 -14.43 -12.80 -14.30
CA ALA A 561 -15.43 -11.90 -13.78
C ALA A 561 -15.09 -11.58 -12.32
N THR A 562 -15.24 -10.33 -11.93
CA THR A 562 -15.09 -9.87 -10.56
C THR A 562 -16.30 -9.04 -10.17
N PHE A 563 -17.02 -9.47 -9.15
CA PHE A 563 -18.11 -8.70 -8.55
C PHE A 563 -17.67 -8.15 -7.22
N ILE A 564 -17.91 -6.85 -6.99
CA ILE A 564 -17.56 -6.13 -5.77
C ILE A 564 -18.82 -5.47 -5.22
N PHE A 565 -19.11 -5.74 -3.95
CA PHE A 565 -20.09 -5.02 -3.17
C PHE A 565 -19.43 -4.52 -1.87
N GLN A 566 -19.60 -3.24 -1.57
CA GLN A 566 -19.16 -2.66 -0.30
C GLN A 566 -20.24 -1.71 0.23
N SER A 567 -20.60 -1.84 1.51
CA SER A 567 -21.43 -0.82 2.17
C SER A 567 -20.81 0.56 1.99
N GLY A 568 -21.62 1.60 2.03
CA GLY A 568 -21.14 2.98 2.00
C GLY A 568 -20.11 3.24 3.09
N HIS A 569 -19.19 4.15 2.84
CA HIS A 569 -18.31 4.73 3.86
C HIS A 569 -19.02 5.90 4.56
N TRP A 570 -18.38 6.51 5.54
CA TRP A 570 -18.96 7.60 6.31
C TRP A 570 -18.28 8.92 5.94
N GLU A 571 -19.08 9.97 5.77
CA GLU A 571 -18.61 11.33 5.51
C GLU A 571 -19.22 12.30 6.53
N ASN A 572 -18.62 13.46 6.66
CA ASN A 572 -19.27 14.54 7.38
C ASN A 572 -20.54 14.93 6.63
N GLY A 573 -21.67 14.83 7.29
CA GLY A 573 -22.97 15.19 6.72
C GLY A 573 -22.99 16.63 6.25
N ALA A 574 -24.03 16.96 5.49
CA ALA A 574 -24.24 18.32 5.02
C ALA A 574 -24.18 19.31 6.18
N PRO A 575 -23.29 20.31 6.13
CA PRO A 575 -23.33 21.38 7.12
C PRO A 575 -24.64 22.17 6.99
N GLU A 576 -25.18 22.62 8.10
CA GLU A 576 -26.12 23.72 8.07
C GLU A 576 -25.37 24.96 7.57
N ILE A 577 -25.88 25.57 6.51
CA ILE A 577 -25.25 26.71 5.86
C ILE A 577 -25.92 27.96 6.39
N TYR A 578 -25.18 28.77 7.13
CA TYR A 578 -25.63 30.08 7.58
C TYR A 578 -25.03 31.16 6.68
N GLN A 579 -25.87 31.90 5.98
CA GLN A 579 -25.43 33.13 5.31
C GLN A 579 -25.30 34.23 6.36
N MET A 580 -24.12 34.73 6.58
CA MET A 580 -23.90 35.90 7.43
C MET A 580 -23.95 37.14 6.57
N PRO A 581 -24.96 38.01 6.74
CA PRO A 581 -25.03 39.27 6.02
C PRO A 581 -24.00 40.26 6.62
N LEU A 582 -22.78 40.22 6.13
CA LEU A 582 -21.80 41.27 6.42
C LEU A 582 -21.82 42.29 5.28
N PRO A 583 -21.82 43.61 5.57
CA PRO A 583 -21.83 44.64 4.54
C PRO A 583 -20.63 44.46 3.57
N GLY A 584 -20.93 44.17 2.30
CA GLY A 584 -19.95 44.06 1.22
C GLY A 584 -19.34 42.69 0.98
N THR A 585 -19.71 41.64 1.72
CA THR A 585 -19.25 40.26 1.47
C THR A 585 -20.31 39.22 1.89
N GLU A 586 -20.62 38.28 1.02
CA GLU A 586 -21.41 37.09 1.39
C GLU A 586 -20.50 36.08 2.06
N TRP A 587 -20.55 36.00 3.37
CA TRP A 587 -19.84 34.97 4.14
C TRP A 587 -20.78 33.80 4.42
N THR A 588 -20.36 32.62 4.01
CA THR A 588 -21.09 31.39 4.28
C THR A 588 -20.38 30.65 5.43
N ALA A 589 -21.04 30.53 6.57
CA ALA A 589 -20.57 29.71 7.68
C ALA A 589 -21.17 28.29 7.55
N LYS A 590 -20.34 27.28 7.63
CA LYS A 590 -20.75 25.87 7.62
C LYS A 590 -20.70 25.32 9.05
N TYR A 591 -21.84 24.85 9.55
CA TYR A 591 -21.93 24.18 10.84
C TYR A 591 -22.14 22.66 10.62
N TYR A 592 -21.27 21.83 11.18
CA TYR A 592 -21.39 20.38 11.14
C TYR A 592 -21.97 19.86 12.45
N SER A 593 -23.14 19.23 12.41
CA SER A 593 -23.83 18.68 13.60
C SER A 593 -23.17 17.43 14.19
N GLY A 594 -22.17 16.85 13.51
CA GLY A 594 -21.44 15.66 13.93
C GLY A 594 -20.29 15.32 13.00
N VAL A 595 -19.50 14.34 13.39
CA VAL A 595 -18.36 13.84 12.63
C VAL A 595 -18.73 12.50 12.01
N ASN A 596 -18.46 12.30 10.70
CA ASN A 596 -18.75 11.09 9.95
C ASN A 596 -20.19 10.56 10.23
N ASN A 597 -21.15 11.42 10.12
CA ASN A 597 -22.56 11.15 10.45
C ASN A 597 -23.46 10.91 9.22
N TYR A 598 -22.91 11.00 8.02
CA TYR A 598 -23.58 10.66 6.77
C TYR A 598 -23.05 9.35 6.20
N HIS A 599 -23.94 8.40 6.01
CA HIS A 599 -23.61 7.09 5.40
C HIS A 599 -23.78 7.17 3.90
N MET A 600 -22.69 7.08 3.16
CA MET A 600 -22.68 7.14 1.70
C MET A 600 -23.41 5.93 1.08
N PRO A 601 -23.90 6.04 -0.15
CA PRO A 601 -24.43 4.90 -0.90
C PRO A 601 -23.40 3.76 -1.05
N PRO A 602 -23.84 2.52 -1.25
CA PRO A 602 -22.94 1.38 -1.43
C PRO A 602 -22.21 1.44 -2.77
N VAL A 603 -21.05 0.80 -2.82
CA VAL A 603 -20.32 0.51 -4.05
C VAL A 603 -20.80 -0.82 -4.61
N VAL A 604 -21.20 -0.83 -5.88
CA VAL A 604 -21.57 -2.04 -6.65
C VAL A 604 -20.84 -2.02 -7.98
N ARG A 605 -20.02 -3.04 -8.25
CA ARG A 605 -19.23 -3.09 -9.48
C ARG A 605 -19.11 -4.52 -9.98
N LEU A 606 -19.28 -4.69 -11.30
CA LEU A 606 -18.99 -5.92 -12.02
C LEU A 606 -17.93 -5.63 -13.08
N ASP A 607 -16.81 -6.32 -13.00
CA ASP A 607 -15.74 -6.27 -13.98
C ASP A 607 -15.75 -7.60 -14.77
N LEU A 608 -15.69 -7.50 -16.08
CA LEU A 608 -15.66 -8.65 -17.00
C LEU A 608 -14.43 -8.59 -17.87
N GLY A 609 -13.82 -9.74 -18.15
CA GLY A 609 -12.65 -9.77 -19.00
C GLY A 609 -12.41 -11.10 -19.69
N TRP A 610 -11.56 -11.03 -20.70
CA TRP A 610 -11.13 -12.17 -21.47
C TRP A 610 -9.66 -12.01 -21.84
N GLN A 611 -8.90 -13.09 -21.67
CA GLN A 611 -7.47 -13.14 -21.98
C GLN A 611 -7.20 -14.26 -22.97
N LYS A 612 -6.35 -13.98 -23.96
CA LYS A 612 -5.83 -14.99 -24.88
C LYS A 612 -4.33 -14.78 -25.12
N SER A 613 -3.58 -15.87 -25.01
CA SER A 613 -2.18 -15.90 -25.41
C SER A 613 -2.01 -16.71 -26.71
N PHE A 614 -1.15 -16.21 -27.61
CA PHE A 614 -0.81 -16.87 -28.88
C PHE A 614 0.61 -16.50 -29.31
N ARG A 615 1.23 -17.32 -30.16
CA ARG A 615 2.57 -17.05 -30.67
C ARG A 615 2.54 -16.63 -32.14
N THR A 616 3.36 -15.61 -32.45
CA THR A 616 3.62 -15.16 -33.82
C THR A 616 5.15 -15.24 -34.03
N GLY A 617 5.61 -16.30 -34.67
CA GLY A 617 7.03 -16.57 -34.78
C GLY A 617 7.67 -16.82 -33.41
N ARG A 618 8.64 -15.95 -33.02
CA ARG A 618 9.32 -16.01 -31.71
C ARG A 618 8.61 -15.16 -30.64
N VAL A 619 7.64 -14.36 -31.03
CA VAL A 619 6.95 -13.43 -30.12
C VAL A 619 5.75 -14.13 -29.48
N GLU A 620 5.70 -14.15 -28.16
CA GLU A 620 4.52 -14.50 -27.40
C GLU A 620 3.66 -13.28 -27.19
N ASN A 621 2.42 -13.34 -27.67
CA ASN A 621 1.44 -12.27 -27.55
C ASN A 621 0.39 -12.66 -26.50
N THR A 622 0.05 -11.73 -25.62
CA THR A 622 -1.09 -11.85 -24.70
C THR A 622 -1.98 -10.64 -24.88
N VAL A 623 -3.24 -10.87 -25.21
CA VAL A 623 -4.27 -9.83 -25.33
C VAL A 623 -5.29 -10.02 -24.23
N ASN A 624 -5.54 -8.95 -23.46
CA ASN A 624 -6.61 -8.85 -22.49
C ASN A 624 -7.64 -7.83 -22.98
N LEU A 625 -8.88 -8.23 -23.02
CA LEU A 625 -10.01 -7.36 -23.29
C LEU A 625 -10.91 -7.37 -22.06
N GLY A 626 -11.38 -6.21 -21.63
CA GLY A 626 -12.21 -6.13 -20.45
C GLY A 626 -13.15 -4.94 -20.44
N VAL A 627 -14.05 -4.98 -19.48
CA VAL A 627 -14.92 -3.87 -19.13
C VAL A 627 -14.97 -3.76 -17.62
N CYS A 628 -14.47 -2.67 -17.08
CA CYS A 628 -14.67 -2.31 -15.69
C CYS A 628 -16.02 -1.63 -15.50
N ASN A 629 -16.68 -1.93 -14.37
CA ASN A 629 -18.00 -1.41 -14.04
C ASN A 629 -19.03 -1.66 -15.15
N ALA A 630 -19.14 -2.91 -15.61
CA ALA A 630 -20.10 -3.32 -16.63
C ALA A 630 -21.55 -3.02 -16.25
N THR A 631 -21.85 -2.86 -14.97
CA THR A 631 -23.15 -2.42 -14.44
C THR A 631 -23.43 -0.95 -14.68
N ASN A 632 -22.40 -0.16 -15.01
CA ASN A 632 -22.43 1.30 -15.09
C ASN A 632 -23.07 1.98 -13.87
N HIS A 633 -22.87 1.39 -12.69
CA HIS A 633 -23.33 1.98 -11.43
C HIS A 633 -22.42 3.15 -11.06
N PHE A 634 -23.01 4.31 -10.76
CA PHE A 634 -22.26 5.48 -10.32
C PHE A 634 -21.87 5.32 -8.87
N ASN A 635 -20.67 4.76 -8.64
CA ASN A 635 -20.15 4.51 -7.31
C ASN A 635 -19.63 5.82 -6.71
N PRO A 636 -20.05 6.17 -5.49
CA PRO A 636 -19.73 7.45 -4.89
C PRO A 636 -18.24 7.57 -4.58
N PHE A 637 -17.65 8.68 -5.01
CA PHE A 637 -16.28 9.06 -4.69
C PHE A 637 -16.26 10.12 -3.58
N MET A 638 -16.97 11.21 -3.78
CA MET A 638 -17.07 12.31 -2.81
C MET A 638 -18.36 13.08 -2.95
N LEU A 639 -18.74 13.76 -1.87
CA LEU A 639 -19.81 14.76 -1.85
C LEU A 639 -19.20 16.15 -1.92
N TYR A 640 -19.83 17.03 -2.71
CA TYR A 640 -19.54 18.47 -2.68
C TYR A 640 -20.80 19.29 -2.77
N TYR A 641 -20.76 20.47 -2.21
CA TYR A 641 -21.89 21.42 -2.28
C TYR A 641 -21.69 22.36 -3.47
N ASP A 642 -22.58 22.29 -4.45
CA ASP A 642 -22.59 23.19 -5.60
C ASP A 642 -23.33 24.48 -5.21
N THR A 643 -22.58 25.55 -5.04
CA THR A 643 -23.13 26.86 -4.64
C THR A 643 -24.01 27.51 -5.71
N ARG A 644 -23.88 27.10 -6.98
CA ARG A 644 -24.71 27.63 -8.09
C ARG A 644 -26.10 27.03 -8.11
N THR A 645 -26.20 25.74 -7.77
CA THR A 645 -27.49 25.02 -7.72
C THR A 645 -28.02 24.88 -6.31
N GLU A 646 -27.30 25.40 -5.31
CA GLU A 646 -27.58 25.30 -3.87
C GLU A 646 -27.92 23.85 -3.45
N SER A 647 -27.20 22.90 -4.01
CA SER A 647 -27.48 21.47 -3.79
C SER A 647 -26.21 20.66 -3.58
N TRP A 648 -26.36 19.57 -2.82
CA TRP A 648 -25.32 18.56 -2.68
C TRP A 648 -25.27 17.70 -3.93
N LYS A 649 -24.04 17.49 -4.44
CA LYS A 649 -23.76 16.64 -5.59
C LYS A 649 -22.77 15.57 -5.21
N GLU A 650 -22.91 14.44 -5.82
CA GLU A 650 -22.03 13.29 -5.71
C GLU A 650 -21.20 13.15 -6.97
N ILE A 651 -19.89 12.92 -6.80
CA ILE A 651 -18.99 12.61 -7.92
C ILE A 651 -18.71 11.10 -7.89
N ALA A 652 -18.76 10.45 -9.05
CA ALA A 652 -18.30 9.08 -9.29
C ALA A 652 -17.08 9.11 -10.24
N LEU A 653 -16.07 8.28 -9.98
CA LEU A 653 -14.83 8.27 -10.77
C LEU A 653 -14.86 7.32 -11.97
N LEU A 654 -15.47 6.15 -11.82
CA LEU A 654 -15.41 5.08 -12.81
C LEU A 654 -16.81 4.77 -13.38
N PRO A 655 -17.21 5.37 -14.52
CA PRO A 655 -18.32 4.86 -15.31
C PRO A 655 -17.92 3.52 -15.96
N ILE A 656 -18.79 2.94 -16.78
CA ILE A 656 -18.42 1.81 -17.62
C ILE A 656 -17.14 2.14 -18.41
N THR A 657 -16.08 1.38 -18.15
CA THR A 657 -14.75 1.66 -18.71
C THR A 657 -14.23 0.44 -19.45
N PRO A 658 -14.19 0.46 -20.79
CA PRO A 658 -13.53 -0.57 -21.57
C PRO A 658 -12.04 -0.60 -21.29
N SER A 659 -11.44 -1.77 -21.21
CA SER A 659 -10.01 -1.95 -21.05
C SER A 659 -9.44 -2.88 -22.13
N ILE A 660 -8.27 -2.51 -22.63
CA ILE A 660 -7.47 -3.34 -23.54
C ILE A 660 -6.02 -3.33 -23.06
N ASN A 661 -5.39 -4.49 -23.08
CA ASN A 661 -3.97 -4.62 -22.85
C ASN A 661 -3.40 -5.64 -23.82
N TRP A 662 -2.40 -5.23 -24.56
CA TRP A 662 -1.66 -6.09 -25.48
C TRP A 662 -0.19 -6.13 -25.04
N ARG A 663 0.25 -7.33 -24.69
CA ARG A 663 1.64 -7.61 -24.28
C ARG A 663 2.32 -8.49 -25.30
N MET A 664 3.54 -8.12 -25.66
CA MET A 664 4.45 -8.86 -26.51
C MET A 664 5.68 -9.24 -25.71
N LYS A 665 6.07 -10.52 -25.75
CA LYS A 665 7.28 -11.04 -25.09
C LYS A 665 8.17 -11.71 -26.14
N PHE A 666 9.48 -11.32 -26.11
CA PHE A 666 10.49 -11.76 -27.07
C PHE A 666 11.51 -12.67 -26.40
#